data_1a2ac5236835d9698b4f48ac35b99ce8
#
_entry.id   1a2ac5236835d9698b4f48ac35b99ce8
#
_cell.length_a   1.000
_cell.length_b   1.000
_cell.length_c   1.000
_cell.angle_alpha   90.00
_cell.angle_beta   90.00
_cell.angle_gamma   90.00
#
_symmetry.space_group_name_H-M   'P 1'
#
loop_
_entity.id
_entity.type
_entity.pdbx_description
1 polymer ?
#
loop_
_entity_poly.entity_id
_entity_poly.type
_entity_poly.pdbx_seq_one_letter_code
_entity_poly.pdbx_strand_id
1 'polypeptide(L)'
;MVQGPRHIESSCDVLIVGAGPAGLMAARMLSEFVRQDPSLKVRIIDKRSTKVYNGQADGLQCRTLESFKNLGLADQIVAEANDMCTIALYNPDENGHIRRTDRIPDTLPGISRYHQCVLHQGRIERHFLDSIAEVSDTRIKVERPVQPQKLELDESKAEDNSAYPVKIELRYMREDESVPLQFGHKVENGLFRSNLQTQEEEDSHYALPEGMEPDMVETVHAKYVIGCDGGHSWVRRTLGFNMIGEQTDYIWGVLDAVPASNFPDIRSRCAIHSADSGSIMIIPREDGLVRFYVQLQARAKQGERVDRTAFTPEVVIENAKKIFHPYSFDVSRLDWFTAYHIGQRVTDKFSKNERIFIAGDACHTHSPKAGQGMNTSMMDTYNLCWKLGLVLTGRAERSILKTYESERQPFAQALIDFDHQFSRLFSGRPAKDVADEMGVSMDAFKEAFVKGNKFASGTAICYDASPIVAKGDKGCAITSTPSLAKNIEVGTRFESRQVVRHSEGLPIELGDLLYMNGAFRLILFAGNAADCTQMARIQKFAAYLDSANSVISKYTPAGQHRNATIETITVHSNTREEVEMHDFPAPSLFPKYDYDKIYADCESWHKGHAHAYDHYGIDRQKGCVVVVRPDGYVAAVLDLEDTDKLDAYFGQFMVAPKNAVGANQDPDWTFKTQRA
;
A
#
# COMPACT_ATOMS: atom_id res chain seq x y z
N MET A 1 33.05 21.73 34.15
CA MET A 1 32.56 20.36 34.01
C MET A 1 31.45 20.42 32.97
N VAL A 2 31.71 19.91 31.79
CA VAL A 2 30.66 19.75 30.78
C VAL A 2 29.73 18.69 31.35
N GLN A 3 28.49 19.05 31.70
CA GLN A 3 27.46 18.07 32.05
C GLN A 3 27.33 17.14 30.85
N GLY A 4 27.48 15.82 31.09
CA GLY A 4 27.23 14.84 30.05
C GLY A 4 25.77 14.93 29.52
N PRO A 5 25.51 14.40 28.34
CA PRO A 5 24.19 14.49 27.74
C PRO A 5 23.11 13.97 28.71
N ARG A 6 22.02 14.74 28.85
CA ARG A 6 20.90 14.39 29.71
C ARG A 6 20.28 13.12 29.18
N HIS A 7 20.14 12.09 30.02
CA HIS A 7 19.57 10.79 29.63
C HIS A 7 18.17 10.66 30.21
N ILE A 8 17.22 10.27 29.38
CA ILE A 8 15.83 10.04 29.76
C ILE A 8 15.38 8.63 29.36
N GLU A 9 14.36 8.11 30.02
CA GLU A 9 13.75 6.82 29.71
C GLU A 9 12.26 6.97 29.43
N SER A 10 11.76 6.21 28.45
CA SER A 10 10.35 6.16 28.10
C SER A 10 9.92 4.77 27.65
N SER A 11 8.62 4.60 27.37
CA SER A 11 8.09 3.37 26.80
C SER A 11 6.97 3.63 25.79
N CYS A 12 6.88 2.76 24.79
CA CYS A 12 5.79 2.75 23.82
C CYS A 12 5.44 1.34 23.36
N ASP A 13 4.23 1.15 22.86
CA ASP A 13 3.81 -0.15 22.34
C ASP A 13 4.45 -0.40 20.97
N VAL A 14 4.52 0.62 20.10
CA VAL A 14 5.17 0.52 18.79
C VAL A 14 6.06 1.74 18.55
N LEU A 15 7.31 1.49 18.14
CA LEU A 15 8.20 2.50 17.60
C LEU A 15 8.43 2.27 16.11
N ILE A 16 8.06 3.24 15.29
CA ILE A 16 8.32 3.25 13.84
C ILE A 16 9.56 4.09 13.58
N VAL A 17 10.55 3.52 12.93
CA VAL A 17 11.83 4.17 12.58
C VAL A 17 11.82 4.52 11.10
N GLY A 18 11.73 5.81 10.78
CA GLY A 18 11.62 6.36 9.43
C GLY A 18 10.19 6.79 9.09
N ALA A 19 10.03 8.06 8.67
CA ALA A 19 8.76 8.66 8.28
C ALA A 19 8.69 8.94 6.77
N GLY A 20 9.18 7.99 5.95
CA GLY A 20 8.88 7.90 4.54
C GLY A 20 7.53 7.19 4.30
N PRO A 21 7.13 6.94 3.04
CA PRO A 21 5.82 6.37 2.71
C PRO A 21 5.46 5.09 3.47
N ALA A 22 6.39 4.15 3.65
CA ALA A 22 6.16 2.92 4.43
C ALA A 22 5.88 3.22 5.92
N GLY A 23 6.66 4.09 6.54
CA GLY A 23 6.48 4.45 7.96
C GLY A 23 5.20 5.26 8.18
N LEU A 24 4.86 6.18 7.27
CA LEU A 24 3.62 6.95 7.33
C LEU A 24 2.39 6.06 7.10
N MET A 25 2.46 5.08 6.19
CA MET A 25 1.41 4.08 6.03
C MET A 25 1.23 3.27 7.33
N ALA A 26 2.34 2.84 7.97
CA ALA A 26 2.27 2.14 9.26
C ALA A 26 1.60 3.00 10.34
N ALA A 27 2.01 4.26 10.47
CA ALA A 27 1.43 5.19 11.43
C ALA A 27 -0.06 5.44 11.15
N ARG A 28 -0.45 5.64 9.87
CA ARG A 28 -1.86 5.82 9.49
C ARG A 28 -2.71 4.58 9.82
N MET A 29 -2.20 3.40 9.53
CA MET A 29 -2.89 2.14 9.87
C MET A 29 -3.07 2.00 11.39
N LEU A 30 -2.02 2.23 12.16
CA LEU A 30 -2.07 2.12 13.62
C LEU A 30 -2.90 3.22 14.27
N SER A 31 -3.10 4.37 13.61
CA SER A 31 -4.00 5.44 14.07
C SER A 31 -5.43 4.94 14.29
N GLU A 32 -5.92 4.00 13.47
CA GLU A 32 -7.24 3.38 13.66
C GLU A 32 -7.35 2.61 14.97
N PHE A 33 -6.28 1.93 15.36
CA PHE A 33 -6.24 1.18 16.62
C PHE A 33 -6.05 2.10 17.82
N VAL A 34 -5.26 3.18 17.68
CA VAL A 34 -5.14 4.24 18.71
C VAL A 34 -6.49 4.96 18.91
N ARG A 35 -7.26 5.18 17.86
CA ARG A 35 -8.63 5.72 17.94
C ARG A 35 -9.57 4.79 18.72
N GLN A 36 -9.45 3.47 18.50
CA GLN A 36 -10.25 2.44 19.19
C GLN A 36 -9.79 2.23 20.62
N ASP A 37 -8.49 2.30 20.90
CA ASP A 37 -7.88 2.18 22.23
C ASP A 37 -6.86 3.32 22.45
N PRO A 38 -7.30 4.45 23.03
CA PRO A 38 -6.44 5.60 23.30
C PRO A 38 -5.29 5.36 24.28
N SER A 39 -5.23 4.19 24.93
CA SER A 39 -4.11 3.82 25.80
C SER A 39 -2.88 3.33 25.03
N LEU A 40 -3.04 2.95 23.76
CA LEU A 40 -1.94 2.53 22.90
C LEU A 40 -1.01 3.69 22.58
N LYS A 41 0.28 3.46 22.78
CA LYS A 41 1.35 4.42 22.53
C LYS A 41 2.13 4.03 21.27
N VAL A 42 1.85 4.72 20.17
CA VAL A 42 2.57 4.58 18.90
C VAL A 42 3.43 5.81 18.67
N ARG A 43 4.72 5.61 18.45
CA ARG A 43 5.69 6.68 18.13
C ARG A 43 6.26 6.45 16.74
N ILE A 44 6.51 7.52 16.03
CA ILE A 44 7.21 7.51 14.74
C ILE A 44 8.30 8.56 14.73
N ILE A 45 9.51 8.15 14.36
CA ILE A 45 10.71 9.04 14.37
C ILE A 45 11.29 9.14 12.96
N ASP A 46 11.90 10.27 12.64
CA ASP A 46 12.73 10.43 11.45
C ASP A 46 13.98 11.27 11.75
N LYS A 47 15.09 10.91 11.12
CA LYS A 47 16.39 11.62 11.28
C LYS A 47 16.43 13.00 10.62
N ARG A 48 15.56 13.25 9.62
CA ARG A 48 15.46 14.53 8.94
C ARG A 48 14.66 15.51 9.77
N SER A 49 15.09 16.76 9.79
CA SER A 49 14.33 17.80 10.50
C SER A 49 12.96 18.08 9.87
N THR A 50 12.79 17.76 8.58
CA THR A 50 11.54 17.97 7.85
C THR A 50 11.16 16.75 7.00
N LYS A 51 9.95 16.77 6.46
CA LYS A 51 9.52 15.79 5.45
C LYS A 51 10.27 15.98 4.13
N VAL A 52 10.11 15.04 3.20
CA VAL A 52 10.66 15.14 1.86
C VAL A 52 9.86 16.16 1.03
N TYR A 53 10.54 17.11 0.40
CA TYR A 53 9.93 18.06 -0.52
C TYR A 53 10.00 17.57 -1.96
N ASN A 54 11.13 16.99 -2.36
CA ASN A 54 11.33 16.41 -3.68
C ASN A 54 11.71 14.95 -3.50
N GLY A 55 10.78 14.04 -3.78
CA GLY A 55 10.97 12.61 -3.60
C GLY A 55 11.34 11.90 -4.90
N GLN A 56 11.95 10.72 -4.72
CA GLN A 56 12.31 9.85 -5.84
C GLN A 56 11.09 9.13 -6.43
N ALA A 57 10.07 8.88 -5.62
CA ALA A 57 8.84 8.17 -6.00
C ALA A 57 7.70 9.16 -6.31
N ASP A 58 6.79 8.75 -7.17
CA ASP A 58 5.65 9.54 -7.60
C ASP A 58 4.46 8.71 -8.11
N GLY A 59 4.72 7.54 -8.69
CA GLY A 59 3.68 6.68 -9.29
C GLY A 59 2.87 5.92 -8.23
N LEU A 60 1.54 6.01 -8.32
CA LEU A 60 0.58 5.26 -7.50
C LEU A 60 -0.14 4.24 -8.37
N GLN A 61 0.00 2.98 -8.02
CA GLN A 61 -0.58 1.85 -8.74
C GLN A 61 -2.00 1.55 -8.28
N CYS A 62 -2.75 0.83 -9.11
CA CYS A 62 -4.16 0.50 -8.87
C CYS A 62 -4.41 -0.08 -7.47
N ARG A 63 -3.63 -1.09 -7.05
CA ARG A 63 -3.80 -1.73 -5.74
C ARG A 63 -3.54 -0.76 -4.58
N THR A 64 -2.59 0.14 -4.74
CA THR A 64 -2.31 1.17 -3.73
C THR A 64 -3.47 2.14 -3.60
N LEU A 65 -4.06 2.56 -4.72
CA LEU A 65 -5.24 3.45 -4.71
C LEU A 65 -6.47 2.77 -4.11
N GLU A 66 -6.68 1.47 -4.36
CA GLU A 66 -7.71 0.68 -3.67
C GLU A 66 -7.50 0.70 -2.15
N SER A 67 -6.25 0.50 -1.70
CA SER A 67 -5.88 0.54 -0.28
C SER A 67 -6.03 1.95 0.32
N PHE A 68 -5.68 2.98 -0.45
CA PHE A 68 -5.90 4.37 -0.05
C PHE A 68 -7.39 4.71 0.08
N LYS A 69 -8.24 4.15 -0.77
CA LYS A 69 -9.70 4.30 -0.62
C LYS A 69 -10.19 3.70 0.69
N ASN A 70 -9.68 2.52 1.04
CA ASN A 70 -10.00 1.86 2.31
C ASN A 70 -9.49 2.65 3.55
N LEU A 71 -8.52 3.54 3.36
CA LEU A 71 -8.01 4.47 4.39
C LEU A 71 -8.65 5.88 4.32
N GLY A 72 -9.55 6.14 3.37
CA GLY A 72 -10.15 7.45 3.15
C GLY A 72 -9.25 8.48 2.46
N LEU A 73 -8.13 8.06 1.85
CA LEU A 73 -7.13 8.94 1.24
C LEU A 73 -7.25 9.08 -0.28
N ALA A 74 -7.89 8.10 -0.98
CA ALA A 74 -7.81 8.02 -2.43
C ALA A 74 -8.43 9.22 -3.13
N ASP A 75 -9.59 9.69 -2.69
CA ASP A 75 -10.36 10.72 -3.40
C ASP A 75 -9.59 12.05 -3.49
N GLN A 76 -8.95 12.46 -2.40
CA GLN A 76 -8.13 13.69 -2.37
C GLN A 76 -6.86 13.54 -3.22
N ILE A 77 -6.20 12.38 -3.11
CA ILE A 77 -4.96 12.10 -3.86
C ILE A 77 -5.23 12.03 -5.36
N VAL A 78 -6.28 11.34 -5.79
CA VAL A 78 -6.66 11.23 -7.21
C VAL A 78 -7.08 12.58 -7.77
N ALA A 79 -7.76 13.42 -6.98
CA ALA A 79 -8.14 14.77 -7.43
C ALA A 79 -6.96 15.69 -7.73
N GLU A 80 -5.80 15.47 -7.10
CA GLU A 80 -4.57 16.24 -7.30
C GLU A 80 -3.61 15.59 -8.31
N ALA A 81 -3.69 14.26 -8.46
CA ALA A 81 -2.75 13.48 -9.26
C ALA A 81 -2.93 13.69 -10.76
N ASN A 82 -1.87 13.41 -11.52
CA ASN A 82 -1.96 13.31 -12.97
C ASN A 82 -2.23 11.86 -13.38
N ASP A 83 -3.30 11.64 -14.13
CA ASP A 83 -3.69 10.32 -14.61
C ASP A 83 -2.78 9.81 -15.73
N MET A 84 -2.48 8.51 -15.69
CA MET A 84 -1.73 7.81 -16.72
C MET A 84 -2.60 6.74 -17.39
N CYS A 85 -3.23 7.13 -18.52
CA CYS A 85 -4.16 6.25 -19.23
C CYS A 85 -3.48 5.42 -20.32
N THR A 86 -2.47 5.98 -20.99
CA THR A 86 -1.78 5.33 -22.10
C THR A 86 -0.28 5.52 -22.03
N ILE A 87 0.46 4.55 -22.58
CA ILE A 87 1.89 4.65 -22.82
C ILE A 87 2.14 4.68 -24.34
N ALA A 88 2.91 5.68 -24.82
CA ALA A 88 3.37 5.76 -26.18
C ALA A 88 4.77 5.15 -26.32
N LEU A 89 4.96 4.35 -27.34
CA LEU A 89 6.21 3.63 -27.62
C LEU A 89 6.86 4.26 -28.84
N TYR A 90 8.15 4.63 -28.70
CA TYR A 90 8.94 5.26 -29.74
C TYR A 90 10.20 4.46 -30.01
N ASN A 91 10.47 4.22 -31.30
CA ASN A 91 11.66 3.51 -31.75
C ASN A 91 12.28 4.23 -32.96
N PRO A 92 13.58 4.01 -33.24
CA PRO A 92 14.22 4.59 -34.42
C PRO A 92 13.65 3.99 -35.71
N ASP A 93 13.49 4.84 -36.73
CA ASP A 93 13.27 4.43 -38.12
C ASP A 93 14.58 4.05 -38.83
N GLU A 94 14.50 3.79 -40.14
CA GLU A 94 15.66 3.44 -40.99
C GLU A 94 16.74 4.51 -41.01
N ASN A 95 16.39 5.74 -40.71
CA ASN A 95 17.30 6.89 -40.66
C ASN A 95 17.81 7.20 -39.25
N GLY A 96 17.41 6.38 -38.25
CA GLY A 96 17.74 6.59 -36.85
C GLY A 96 16.85 7.64 -36.13
N HIS A 97 15.83 8.17 -36.78
CA HIS A 97 14.90 9.12 -36.17
C HIS A 97 13.83 8.40 -35.36
N ILE A 98 13.57 8.88 -34.17
CA ILE A 98 12.51 8.30 -33.31
C ILE A 98 11.13 8.55 -33.92
N ARG A 99 10.32 7.48 -33.98
CA ARG A 99 8.93 7.52 -34.45
C ARG A 99 8.05 6.80 -33.45
N ARG A 100 6.80 7.27 -33.30
CA ARG A 100 5.80 6.52 -32.54
C ARG A 100 5.44 5.24 -33.27
N THR A 101 5.73 4.11 -32.63
CA THR A 101 5.45 2.79 -33.17
C THR A 101 4.14 2.21 -32.63
N ASP A 102 3.75 2.56 -31.40
CA ASP A 102 2.50 2.09 -30.80
C ASP A 102 2.00 3.05 -29.70
N ARG A 103 0.75 2.88 -29.30
CA ARG A 103 0.14 3.46 -28.11
C ARG A 103 -0.78 2.43 -27.48
N ILE A 104 -0.48 2.01 -26.26
CA ILE A 104 -1.20 0.96 -25.56
C ILE A 104 -1.76 1.50 -24.22
N PRO A 105 -2.78 0.88 -23.64
CA PRO A 105 -3.22 1.20 -22.29
C PRO A 105 -2.08 1.05 -21.28
N ASP A 106 -1.91 2.03 -20.39
CA ASP A 106 -0.92 1.95 -19.31
C ASP A 106 -1.33 0.93 -18.25
N THR A 107 -2.61 0.92 -17.91
CA THR A 107 -3.25 -0.10 -17.08
C THR A 107 -4.24 -0.89 -17.94
N LEU A 108 -4.18 -2.23 -17.88
CA LEU A 108 -5.13 -3.06 -18.63
C LEU A 108 -6.56 -2.79 -18.16
N PRO A 109 -7.49 -2.56 -19.10
CA PRO A 109 -8.90 -2.35 -18.75
C PRO A 109 -9.47 -3.53 -17.94
N GLY A 110 -10.25 -3.22 -16.92
CA GLY A 110 -10.99 -4.21 -16.12
C GLY A 110 -10.24 -4.85 -14.98
N ILE A 111 -8.93 -4.60 -14.79
CA ILE A 111 -8.19 -5.14 -13.64
C ILE A 111 -8.44 -4.35 -12.35
N SER A 112 -8.84 -3.10 -12.44
CA SER A 112 -9.23 -2.25 -11.31
C SER A 112 -10.15 -1.14 -11.80
N ARG A 113 -10.90 -0.54 -10.89
CA ARG A 113 -11.64 0.71 -11.13
C ARG A 113 -10.71 1.93 -11.15
N TYR A 114 -9.50 1.79 -10.61
CA TYR A 114 -8.44 2.79 -10.68
C TYR A 114 -7.48 2.45 -11.82
N HIS A 115 -6.92 3.48 -12.42
CA HIS A 115 -5.73 3.40 -13.25
C HIS A 115 -4.54 4.02 -12.53
N GLN A 116 -3.35 3.81 -13.03
CA GLN A 116 -2.14 4.40 -12.46
C GLN A 116 -2.23 5.93 -12.53
N CYS A 117 -1.83 6.61 -11.45
CA CYS A 117 -1.68 8.05 -11.42
C CYS A 117 -0.32 8.46 -10.81
N VAL A 118 0.04 9.71 -10.94
CA VAL A 118 1.31 10.27 -10.47
C VAL A 118 1.03 11.49 -9.62
N LEU A 119 1.61 11.50 -8.41
CA LEU A 119 1.58 12.64 -7.51
C LEU A 119 2.93 12.76 -6.81
N HIS A 120 3.38 13.96 -6.58
CA HIS A 120 4.63 14.23 -5.88
C HIS A 120 4.70 13.55 -4.51
N GLN A 121 5.82 12.85 -4.22
CA GLN A 121 5.98 12.11 -2.95
C GLN A 121 5.74 13.01 -1.72
N GLY A 122 6.24 14.23 -1.73
CA GLY A 122 6.03 15.17 -0.63
C GLY A 122 4.55 15.51 -0.42
N ARG A 123 3.73 15.49 -1.48
CA ARG A 123 2.29 15.68 -1.38
C ARG A 123 1.58 14.45 -0.82
N ILE A 124 1.98 13.26 -1.27
CA ILE A 124 1.50 11.98 -0.70
C ILE A 124 1.81 11.91 0.80
N GLU A 125 3.05 12.25 1.19
CA GLU A 125 3.44 12.29 2.60
C GLU A 125 2.59 13.30 3.40
N ARG A 126 2.22 14.44 2.80
CA ARG A 126 1.34 15.43 3.44
C ARG A 126 -0.05 14.87 3.71
N HIS A 127 -0.67 14.22 2.74
CA HIS A 127 -1.97 13.57 2.93
C HIS A 127 -1.92 12.53 4.05
N PHE A 128 -0.83 11.77 4.17
CA PHE A 128 -0.66 10.86 5.29
C PHE A 128 -0.57 11.59 6.63
N LEU A 129 0.24 12.64 6.72
CA LEU A 129 0.41 13.40 7.97
C LEU A 129 -0.90 14.01 8.45
N ASP A 130 -1.68 14.61 7.54
CA ASP A 130 -2.98 15.18 7.84
C ASP A 130 -3.96 14.09 8.33
N SER A 131 -4.02 12.96 7.63
CA SER A 131 -4.89 11.84 8.02
C SER A 131 -4.46 11.16 9.32
N ILE A 132 -3.15 11.05 9.59
CA ILE A 132 -2.64 10.54 10.88
C ILE A 132 -3.08 11.45 12.02
N ALA A 133 -2.93 12.77 11.86
CA ALA A 133 -3.32 13.74 12.87
C ALA A 133 -4.83 13.68 13.15
N GLU A 134 -5.64 13.65 12.10
CA GLU A 134 -7.10 13.56 12.20
C GLU A 134 -7.56 12.27 12.89
N VAL A 135 -7.14 11.10 12.38
CA VAL A 135 -7.63 9.80 12.85
C VAL A 135 -7.11 9.46 14.24
N SER A 136 -5.87 9.84 14.58
CA SER A 136 -5.30 9.62 15.92
C SER A 136 -5.68 10.70 16.93
N ASP A 137 -6.47 11.71 16.55
CA ASP A 137 -6.73 12.89 17.37
C ASP A 137 -5.41 13.52 17.87
N THR A 138 -4.48 13.73 16.94
CA THR A 138 -3.12 14.27 17.15
C THR A 138 -2.24 13.50 18.13
N ARG A 139 -2.61 12.27 18.52
CA ARG A 139 -1.81 11.43 19.43
C ARG A 139 -0.56 10.85 18.79
N ILE A 140 -0.56 10.67 17.47
CA ILE A 140 0.60 10.25 16.70
C ILE A 140 1.14 11.45 15.93
N LYS A 141 2.38 11.81 16.22
CA LYS A 141 3.13 12.87 15.53
C LYS A 141 4.49 12.33 15.13
N VAL A 142 5.02 12.77 13.99
CA VAL A 142 6.37 12.43 13.59
C VAL A 142 7.37 13.25 14.43
N GLU A 143 8.15 12.56 15.23
CA GLU A 143 9.20 13.16 16.02
C GLU A 143 10.44 13.35 15.15
N ARG A 144 10.87 14.58 15.00
CA ARG A 144 12.00 15.01 14.15
C ARG A 144 12.89 16.00 14.91
N PRO A 145 14.15 16.08 14.63
CA PRO A 145 15.02 15.08 13.99
C PRO A 145 15.57 14.10 15.04
N VAL A 146 15.24 12.83 14.90
CA VAL A 146 15.58 11.78 15.87
C VAL A 146 16.18 10.58 15.16
N GLN A 147 17.33 10.11 15.65
CA GLN A 147 18.08 9.00 15.05
C GLN A 147 18.32 7.89 16.07
N PRO A 148 18.07 6.60 15.72
CA PRO A 148 18.44 5.49 16.59
C PRO A 148 19.95 5.26 16.59
N GLN A 149 20.50 4.88 17.76
CA GLN A 149 21.93 4.62 17.96
C GLN A 149 22.22 3.20 18.41
N LYS A 150 21.34 2.60 19.22
CA LYS A 150 21.51 1.26 19.75
C LYS A 150 20.18 0.53 19.77
N LEU A 151 20.18 -0.77 19.51
CA LEU A 151 19.02 -1.62 19.50
C LEU A 151 19.36 -2.97 20.13
N GLU A 152 18.63 -3.35 21.15
CA GLU A 152 18.79 -4.61 21.87
C GLU A 152 17.42 -5.31 22.00
N LEU A 153 17.40 -6.62 21.86
CA LEU A 153 16.22 -7.45 22.10
C LEU A 153 16.50 -8.39 23.26
N ASP A 154 15.69 -8.31 24.32
CA ASP A 154 15.65 -9.29 25.39
C ASP A 154 14.84 -10.51 24.93
N GLU A 155 15.53 -11.49 24.35
CA GLU A 155 14.91 -12.68 23.78
C GLU A 155 14.15 -13.52 24.84
N SER A 156 14.55 -13.42 26.12
CA SER A 156 13.87 -14.14 27.21
C SER A 156 12.45 -13.63 27.46
N LYS A 157 12.15 -12.39 27.06
CA LYS A 157 10.85 -11.75 27.17
C LYS A 157 10.08 -11.65 25.85
N ALA A 158 10.65 -12.17 24.76
CA ALA A 158 10.04 -12.04 23.44
C ALA A 158 8.66 -12.70 23.34
N GLU A 159 8.40 -13.75 24.09
CA GLU A 159 7.10 -14.45 24.10
C GLU A 159 6.06 -13.81 25.04
N ASP A 160 6.45 -12.91 25.93
CA ASP A 160 5.53 -12.24 26.85
C ASP A 160 4.89 -11.01 26.17
N ASN A 161 3.59 -11.09 25.85
CA ASN A 161 2.85 -10.02 25.18
C ASN A 161 2.74 -8.73 26.03
N SER A 162 2.92 -8.81 27.32
CA SER A 162 2.89 -7.64 28.23
C SER A 162 4.25 -6.94 28.35
N ALA A 163 5.33 -7.63 28.02
CA ALA A 163 6.69 -7.12 28.15
C ALA A 163 7.06 -6.11 27.06
N TYR A 164 8.03 -5.26 27.36
CA TYR A 164 8.71 -4.33 26.45
C TYR A 164 10.12 -4.87 26.17
N PRO A 165 10.27 -5.92 25.37
CA PRO A 165 11.56 -6.62 25.20
C PRO A 165 12.55 -5.88 24.32
N VAL A 166 12.13 -4.86 23.58
CA VAL A 166 13.01 -4.10 22.71
C VAL A 166 13.48 -2.83 23.41
N LYS A 167 14.78 -2.68 23.55
CA LYS A 167 15.42 -1.48 24.07
C LYS A 167 16.12 -0.75 22.92
N ILE A 168 15.80 0.52 22.71
CA ILE A 168 16.39 1.33 21.67
C ILE A 168 16.85 2.67 22.24
N GLU A 169 18.07 3.08 21.91
CA GLU A 169 18.60 4.39 22.27
C GLU A 169 18.43 5.34 21.09
N LEU A 170 17.80 6.48 21.33
CA LEU A 170 17.51 7.53 20.37
C LEU A 170 18.36 8.77 20.70
N ARG A 171 18.93 9.41 19.67
CA ARG A 171 19.62 10.70 19.79
C ARG A 171 18.84 11.78 19.08
N TYR A 172 18.62 12.88 19.74
CA TYR A 172 18.07 14.10 19.16
C TYR A 172 19.18 14.83 18.43
N MET A 173 19.02 14.97 17.10
CA MET A 173 20.09 15.44 16.22
C MET A 173 20.17 16.96 16.22
N ARG A 174 21.36 17.47 15.93
CA ARG A 174 21.60 18.90 15.71
C ARG A 174 21.07 19.34 14.34
N GLU A 175 20.88 20.65 14.17
CA GLU A 175 20.40 21.25 12.94
C GLU A 175 21.33 20.95 11.75
N ASP A 176 22.63 21.14 11.92
CA ASP A 176 23.65 20.92 10.89
C ASP A 176 23.74 19.48 10.37
N GLU A 177 23.27 18.52 11.15
CA GLU A 177 23.26 17.10 10.78
C GLU A 177 21.95 16.65 10.16
N SER A 178 20.85 17.37 10.37
CA SER A 178 19.47 16.90 10.11
C SER A 178 18.75 17.65 9.01
N VAL A 179 19.13 18.90 8.72
CA VAL A 179 18.52 19.68 7.65
C VAL A 179 18.91 19.10 6.28
N PRO A 180 17.95 18.70 5.45
CA PRO A 180 18.26 18.19 4.12
C PRO A 180 18.94 19.24 3.24
N LEU A 181 19.96 18.87 2.50
CA LEU A 181 20.68 19.75 1.55
C LEU A 181 19.75 20.42 0.51
N GLN A 182 18.58 19.87 0.28
CA GLN A 182 17.55 20.40 -0.63
C GLN A 182 16.95 21.73 -0.18
N PHE A 183 17.09 22.14 1.08
CA PHE A 183 16.62 23.43 1.59
C PHE A 183 17.39 24.63 1.06
N GLY A 184 18.63 24.44 0.61
CA GLY A 184 19.47 25.51 0.08
C GLY A 184 19.02 26.12 -1.24
N HIS A 185 18.11 25.49 -1.97
CA HIS A 185 17.56 26.00 -3.22
C HIS A 185 16.24 26.70 -2.94
N LYS A 186 16.27 28.04 -2.78
CA LYS A 186 15.08 28.88 -2.86
C LYS A 186 14.48 28.68 -4.25
N VAL A 187 13.35 28.01 -4.32
CA VAL A 187 12.53 28.03 -5.54
C VAL A 187 11.83 29.38 -5.58
N GLU A 188 12.20 30.21 -6.53
CA GLU A 188 11.71 31.59 -6.68
C GLU A 188 10.19 31.70 -6.95
N ASN A 189 9.54 30.60 -7.28
CA ASN A 189 8.10 30.55 -7.50
C ASN A 189 7.44 29.58 -6.52
N GLY A 190 6.85 30.13 -5.46
CA GLY A 190 6.16 29.42 -4.39
C GLY A 190 4.93 28.58 -4.76
N LEU A 191 4.58 28.45 -6.03
CA LEU A 191 3.39 27.71 -6.47
C LEU A 191 3.41 26.22 -6.14
N PHE A 192 4.58 25.60 -6.07
CA PHE A 192 4.70 24.15 -5.79
C PHE A 192 4.98 23.80 -4.35
N ARG A 193 5.54 24.70 -3.58
CA ARG A 193 5.90 24.45 -2.19
C ARG A 193 4.85 24.88 -1.18
N SER A 194 4.01 25.86 -1.52
CA SER A 194 2.91 26.29 -0.64
C SER A 194 1.92 25.18 -0.31
N ASN A 195 1.77 24.18 -1.22
CA ASN A 195 0.91 23.01 -0.98
C ASN A 195 1.61 21.88 -0.19
N LEU A 196 2.93 21.99 0.03
CA LEU A 196 3.73 20.95 0.69
C LEU A 196 4.00 21.25 2.16
N GLN A 197 3.85 22.50 2.59
CA GLN A 197 4.14 22.98 3.94
C GLN A 197 3.00 23.81 4.50
N THR A 198 2.85 23.78 5.83
CA THR A 198 2.16 24.85 6.55
C THR A 198 3.10 26.02 6.76
N GLN A 199 2.57 27.21 7.07
CA GLN A 199 3.41 28.38 7.39
C GLN A 199 4.33 28.12 8.60
N GLU A 200 3.85 27.36 9.59
CA GLU A 200 4.63 26.96 10.76
C GLU A 200 5.83 26.08 10.39
N GLU A 201 5.67 25.18 9.38
CA GLU A 201 6.75 24.35 8.87
C GLU A 201 7.73 25.13 8.00
N GLU A 202 7.30 26.23 7.33
CA GLU A 202 8.16 27.14 6.58
C GLU A 202 9.02 27.99 7.53
N ASP A 203 8.45 28.42 8.65
CA ASP A 203 9.13 29.26 9.64
C ASP A 203 10.10 28.45 10.52
N SER A 204 9.94 27.12 10.59
CA SER A 204 10.73 26.22 11.42
C SER A 204 11.36 25.07 10.62
N HIS A 205 12.54 25.30 10.05
CA HIS A 205 13.31 24.23 9.37
C HIS A 205 13.87 23.18 10.33
N TYR A 206 13.90 23.51 11.62
CA TYR A 206 14.42 22.66 12.67
C TYR A 206 13.67 22.93 13.97
N ALA A 207 12.98 21.91 14.46
CA ALA A 207 12.33 21.96 15.76
C ALA A 207 12.46 20.59 16.44
N LEU A 208 12.96 20.57 17.65
CA LEU A 208 12.98 19.38 18.48
C LEU A 208 11.63 19.19 19.18
N PRO A 209 11.27 17.95 19.53
CA PRO A 209 10.13 17.71 20.41
C PRO A 209 10.25 18.50 21.72
N GLU A 210 9.12 18.87 22.32
CA GLU A 210 9.08 19.68 23.52
C GLU A 210 9.94 19.09 24.66
N GLY A 211 10.77 19.92 25.25
CA GLY A 211 11.67 19.53 26.35
C GLY A 211 12.93 18.79 25.95
N MET A 212 13.18 18.62 24.63
CA MET A 212 14.39 17.98 24.12
C MET A 212 15.42 19.01 23.68
N GLU A 213 16.70 18.65 23.84
CA GLU A 213 17.87 19.45 23.45
C GLU A 213 18.72 18.65 22.45
N PRO A 214 19.54 19.33 21.62
CA PRO A 214 20.48 18.63 20.74
C PRO A 214 21.42 17.71 21.51
N ASP A 215 21.74 16.55 20.93
CA ASP A 215 22.60 15.51 21.51
C ASP A 215 22.04 14.82 22.77
N MET A 216 20.81 15.13 23.22
CA MET A 216 20.16 14.32 24.24
C MET A 216 19.97 12.88 23.76
N VAL A 217 20.06 11.95 24.71
CA VAL A 217 19.83 10.51 24.46
C VAL A 217 18.65 10.06 25.27
N GLU A 218 17.72 9.39 24.60
CA GLU A 218 16.56 8.75 25.19
C GLU A 218 16.66 7.23 25.06
N THR A 219 16.45 6.49 26.14
CA THR A 219 16.22 5.04 26.07
C THR A 219 14.72 4.75 26.01
N VAL A 220 14.29 4.16 24.90
CA VAL A 220 12.89 3.75 24.70
C VAL A 220 12.77 2.24 24.88
N HIS A 221 11.82 1.82 25.74
CA HIS A 221 11.42 0.44 25.86
C HIS A 221 10.15 0.22 25.00
N ALA A 222 10.25 -0.61 23.96
CA ALA A 222 9.15 -0.86 23.03
C ALA A 222 8.67 -2.33 23.08
N LYS A 223 7.37 -2.53 22.88
CA LYS A 223 6.86 -3.88 22.63
C LYS A 223 7.24 -4.34 21.23
N TYR A 224 7.15 -3.44 20.25
CA TYR A 224 7.45 -3.72 18.85
C TYR A 224 8.22 -2.55 18.21
N VAL A 225 9.08 -2.87 17.24
CA VAL A 225 9.78 -1.88 16.40
C VAL A 225 9.54 -2.20 14.93
N ILE A 226 9.26 -1.18 14.12
CA ILE A 226 9.13 -1.29 12.66
C ILE A 226 10.18 -0.39 12.01
N GLY A 227 11.18 -0.99 11.37
CA GLY A 227 12.23 -0.28 10.62
C GLY A 227 11.75 0.03 9.20
N CYS A 228 11.41 1.31 8.95
CA CYS A 228 11.02 1.87 7.66
C CYS A 228 12.07 2.90 7.17
N ASP A 229 13.34 2.70 7.51
CA ASP A 229 14.44 3.68 7.41
C ASP A 229 15.21 3.60 6.08
N GLY A 230 14.58 3.00 5.04
CA GLY A 230 14.99 3.05 3.64
C GLY A 230 16.13 2.10 3.26
N GLY A 231 16.61 2.19 2.01
CA GLY A 231 17.59 1.24 1.44
C GLY A 231 18.91 1.11 2.21
N HIS A 232 19.30 2.17 2.92
CA HIS A 232 20.43 2.16 3.85
C HIS A 232 20.01 1.94 5.30
N SER A 233 18.98 1.09 5.51
CA SER A 233 18.41 0.83 6.83
C SER A 233 19.45 0.56 7.90
N TRP A 234 19.40 1.33 8.98
CA TRP A 234 20.16 1.13 10.17
C TRP A 234 19.61 -0.07 10.97
N VAL A 235 18.27 -0.19 11.06
CA VAL A 235 17.61 -1.30 11.76
C VAL A 235 18.03 -2.63 11.15
N ARG A 236 17.93 -2.79 9.82
CA ARG A 236 18.37 -4.00 9.11
C ARG A 236 19.82 -4.38 9.44
N ARG A 237 20.74 -3.41 9.33
CA ARG A 237 22.16 -3.64 9.58
C ARG A 237 22.44 -4.02 11.03
N THR A 238 21.78 -3.38 11.98
CA THR A 238 21.93 -3.68 13.41
C THR A 238 21.44 -5.08 13.74
N LEU A 239 20.39 -5.55 13.05
CA LEU A 239 19.90 -6.93 13.19
C LEU A 239 20.80 -7.98 12.50
N GLY A 240 21.78 -7.54 11.70
CA GLY A 240 22.65 -8.44 10.94
C GLY A 240 21.96 -9.11 9.74
N PHE A 241 20.85 -8.55 9.24
CA PHE A 241 20.16 -9.06 8.07
C PHE A 241 20.88 -8.66 6.78
N ASN A 242 21.03 -9.61 5.85
CA ASN A 242 21.79 -9.44 4.63
C ASN A 242 20.91 -9.13 3.44
N MET A 243 21.34 -8.16 2.60
CA MET A 243 20.72 -7.90 1.31
C MET A 243 21.33 -8.85 0.26
N ILE A 244 20.49 -9.66 -0.36
CA ILE A 244 20.85 -10.63 -1.40
C ILE A 244 20.39 -10.07 -2.74
N GLY A 245 21.25 -10.17 -3.77
CA GLY A 245 20.97 -9.70 -5.13
C GLY A 245 22.13 -8.90 -5.71
N GLU A 246 21.85 -8.22 -6.83
CA GLU A 246 22.87 -7.59 -7.66
C GLU A 246 22.69 -6.06 -7.71
N GLN A 247 23.74 -5.38 -8.13
CA GLN A 247 23.72 -3.99 -8.51
C GLN A 247 23.94 -3.90 -10.02
N THR A 248 23.05 -3.19 -10.73
CA THR A 248 23.19 -3.04 -12.19
C THR A 248 24.22 -1.97 -12.54
N ASP A 249 24.87 -2.11 -13.71
CA ASP A 249 25.88 -1.17 -14.21
C ASP A 249 25.26 0.09 -14.84
N TYR A 250 23.93 0.19 -14.90
CA TYR A 250 23.25 1.31 -15.56
C TYR A 250 23.05 2.47 -14.58
N ILE A 251 23.44 3.67 -15.03
CA ILE A 251 23.17 4.93 -14.35
C ILE A 251 22.01 5.63 -15.05
N TRP A 252 21.11 6.15 -14.25
CA TRP A 252 19.98 6.94 -14.74
C TRP A 252 20.03 8.33 -14.15
N GLY A 253 20.04 9.34 -15.06
CA GLY A 253 19.77 10.73 -14.71
C GLY A 253 18.27 10.96 -14.66
N VAL A 254 17.78 11.59 -13.61
CA VAL A 254 16.36 11.91 -13.46
C VAL A 254 16.17 13.40 -13.29
N LEU A 255 15.29 13.96 -14.09
CA LEU A 255 14.94 15.37 -14.11
C LEU A 255 13.43 15.51 -13.86
N ASP A 256 13.04 16.38 -12.93
CA ASP A 256 11.69 16.95 -12.90
C ASP A 256 11.76 18.36 -13.46
N ALA A 257 11.10 18.59 -14.57
CA ALA A 257 11.24 19.83 -15.31
C ALA A 257 9.97 20.22 -16.05
N VAL A 258 9.85 21.52 -16.35
CA VAL A 258 8.90 22.02 -17.34
C VAL A 258 9.63 22.03 -18.70
N PRO A 259 9.26 21.13 -19.63
CA PRO A 259 9.93 21.05 -20.92
C PRO A 259 9.49 22.15 -21.90
N ALA A 260 10.41 22.55 -22.79
CA ALA A 260 10.14 23.27 -24.00
C ALA A 260 10.43 22.34 -25.19
N SER A 261 9.39 21.83 -25.84
CA SER A 261 9.55 20.79 -26.86
C SER A 261 8.39 20.78 -27.86
N ASN A 262 8.67 20.39 -29.11
CA ASN A 262 7.66 20.07 -30.12
C ASN A 262 7.35 18.55 -30.17
N PHE A 263 7.84 17.78 -29.22
CA PHE A 263 7.54 16.35 -29.14
C PHE A 263 6.05 16.13 -28.82
N PRO A 264 5.30 15.40 -29.68
CA PRO A 264 3.84 15.38 -29.61
C PRO A 264 3.27 14.71 -28.36
N ASP A 265 4.00 13.75 -27.74
CA ASP A 265 3.57 13.01 -26.56
C ASP A 265 4.30 13.46 -25.28
N ILE A 266 4.78 14.71 -25.22
CA ILE A 266 5.52 15.24 -24.06
C ILE A 266 4.72 15.18 -22.75
N ARG A 267 3.40 15.15 -22.83
CA ARG A 267 2.46 15.01 -21.70
C ARG A 267 1.81 13.63 -21.61
N SER A 268 2.41 12.61 -22.23
CA SER A 268 2.02 11.21 -22.11
C SER A 268 3.16 10.41 -21.51
N ARG A 269 2.84 9.29 -20.84
CA ARG A 269 3.89 8.32 -20.50
C ARG A 269 4.49 7.80 -21.80
N CYS A 270 5.83 7.84 -21.92
CA CYS A 270 6.52 7.35 -23.09
C CYS A 270 7.71 6.48 -22.72
N ALA A 271 7.93 5.44 -23.54
CA ALA A 271 9.19 4.72 -23.60
C ALA A 271 9.82 4.99 -24.98
N ILE A 272 10.99 5.61 -24.98
CA ILE A 272 11.70 6.03 -26.17
C ILE A 272 13.04 5.34 -26.22
N HIS A 273 13.31 4.63 -27.34
CA HIS A 273 14.59 4.06 -27.64
C HIS A 273 15.18 4.79 -28.84
N SER A 274 16.38 5.35 -28.71
CA SER A 274 17.12 5.91 -29.83
C SER A 274 18.05 4.87 -30.46
N ALA A 275 18.52 5.12 -31.67
CA ALA A 275 19.44 4.22 -32.35
C ALA A 275 20.77 4.05 -31.59
N ASP A 276 21.36 5.17 -31.14
CA ASP A 276 22.74 5.20 -30.61
C ASP A 276 22.91 5.96 -29.28
N SER A 277 21.89 6.70 -28.83
CA SER A 277 21.99 7.63 -27.70
C SER A 277 21.38 7.08 -26.39
N GLY A 278 20.90 5.84 -26.38
CA GLY A 278 20.26 5.21 -25.22
C GLY A 278 18.74 5.41 -25.20
N SER A 279 18.15 5.28 -24.02
CA SER A 279 16.70 5.29 -23.82
C SER A 279 16.29 6.39 -22.87
N ILE A 280 15.06 6.89 -23.04
CA ILE A 280 14.43 7.83 -22.12
C ILE A 280 13.02 7.36 -21.81
N MET A 281 12.62 7.47 -20.55
CA MET A 281 11.23 7.30 -20.13
C MET A 281 10.68 8.66 -19.68
N ILE A 282 9.50 9.01 -20.18
CA ILE A 282 8.78 10.24 -19.86
C ILE A 282 7.61 9.86 -18.95
N ILE A 283 7.44 10.60 -17.86
CA ILE A 283 6.29 10.48 -16.97
C ILE A 283 5.71 11.88 -16.76
N PRO A 284 4.51 12.15 -17.28
CA PRO A 284 3.83 13.42 -17.03
C PRO A 284 3.50 13.54 -15.55
N ARG A 285 3.70 14.73 -14.98
CA ARG A 285 3.47 15.05 -13.59
C ARG A 285 2.39 16.14 -13.48
N GLU A 286 1.94 16.32 -12.24
CA GLU A 286 1.08 17.43 -11.86
C GLU A 286 1.71 18.80 -12.26
N ASP A 287 0.88 19.83 -12.39
CA ASP A 287 1.27 21.25 -12.59
C ASP A 287 2.21 21.50 -13.78
N GLY A 288 2.05 20.74 -14.87
CA GLY A 288 2.82 20.90 -16.09
C GLY A 288 4.24 20.35 -16.03
N LEU A 289 4.67 19.81 -14.90
CA LEU A 289 5.95 19.10 -14.76
C LEU A 289 5.95 17.80 -15.55
N VAL A 290 7.15 17.42 -15.98
CA VAL A 290 7.43 16.12 -16.58
C VAL A 290 8.68 15.54 -15.95
N ARG A 291 8.62 14.28 -15.58
CA ARG A 291 9.79 13.52 -15.11
C ARG A 291 10.42 12.77 -16.28
N PHE A 292 11.71 12.98 -16.44
CA PHE A 292 12.54 12.31 -17.45
C PHE A 292 13.51 11.38 -16.79
N TYR A 293 13.45 10.09 -17.12
CA TYR A 293 14.47 9.10 -16.77
C TYR A 293 15.36 8.93 -17.99
N VAL A 294 16.56 9.47 -17.98
CA VAL A 294 17.52 9.45 -19.08
C VAL A 294 18.60 8.43 -18.78
N GLN A 295 18.72 7.40 -19.62
CA GLN A 295 19.80 6.43 -19.51
C GLN A 295 21.13 7.08 -19.85
N LEU A 296 22.09 7.02 -18.93
CA LEU A 296 23.43 7.56 -19.12
C LEU A 296 24.39 6.45 -19.49
N GLN A 297 25.14 6.66 -20.55
CA GLN A 297 26.20 5.72 -20.96
C GLN A 297 27.42 5.93 -20.05
N ALA A 298 27.47 5.21 -18.92
CA ALA A 298 28.67 5.13 -18.13
C ALA A 298 29.32 3.77 -18.35
N ARG A 299 30.45 3.71 -19.02
CA ARG A 299 31.32 2.56 -19.00
C ARG A 299 32.14 2.59 -17.69
N ALA A 300 31.52 2.19 -16.58
CA ALA A 300 32.29 1.80 -15.44
C ALA A 300 33.03 0.51 -15.77
N LYS A 301 34.34 0.46 -15.57
CA LYS A 301 35.08 -0.80 -15.57
C LYS A 301 34.55 -1.63 -14.38
N GLN A 302 34.40 -2.91 -14.59
CA GLN A 302 33.92 -3.85 -13.57
C GLN A 302 34.71 -3.64 -12.25
N GLY A 303 34.00 -3.18 -11.20
CA GLY A 303 34.61 -2.92 -9.89
C GLY A 303 34.94 -1.45 -9.55
N GLU A 304 34.84 -0.50 -10.48
CA GLU A 304 35.03 0.93 -10.18
C GLU A 304 33.72 1.57 -9.72
N ARG A 305 33.77 2.30 -8.61
CA ARG A 305 32.67 3.20 -8.21
C ARG A 305 32.59 4.37 -9.19
N VAL A 306 31.49 4.46 -9.92
CA VAL A 306 31.25 5.60 -10.79
C VAL A 306 31.10 6.88 -9.95
N ASP A 307 31.86 7.90 -10.30
CA ASP A 307 31.77 9.21 -9.69
C ASP A 307 30.44 9.88 -10.06
N ARG A 308 29.53 9.98 -9.11
CA ARG A 308 28.21 10.59 -9.29
C ARG A 308 28.30 12.12 -9.52
N THR A 309 29.38 12.75 -9.10
CA THR A 309 29.56 14.20 -9.23
C THR A 309 29.84 14.62 -10.70
N ALA A 310 30.21 13.66 -11.55
CA ALA A 310 30.39 13.88 -12.97
C ALA A 310 29.07 14.05 -13.77
N PHE A 311 27.92 13.67 -13.17
CA PHE A 311 26.62 13.80 -13.81
C PHE A 311 25.91 15.05 -13.29
N THR A 312 25.94 16.10 -14.10
CA THR A 312 25.20 17.35 -13.85
C THR A 312 23.87 17.36 -14.61
N PRO A 313 22.92 18.23 -14.25
CA PRO A 313 21.67 18.40 -15.00
C PRO A 313 21.91 18.69 -16.50
N GLU A 314 22.92 19.52 -16.82
CA GLU A 314 23.27 19.90 -18.20
C GLU A 314 23.69 18.67 -19.02
N VAL A 315 24.51 17.79 -18.45
CA VAL A 315 24.92 16.54 -19.10
C VAL A 315 23.70 15.65 -19.42
N VAL A 316 22.73 15.57 -18.50
CA VAL A 316 21.53 14.79 -18.69
C VAL A 316 20.60 15.42 -19.74
N ILE A 317 20.44 16.75 -19.72
CA ILE A 317 19.64 17.50 -20.72
C ILE A 317 20.25 17.33 -22.11
N GLU A 318 21.56 17.46 -22.26
CA GLU A 318 22.22 17.27 -23.56
C GLU A 318 22.09 15.83 -24.09
N ASN A 319 22.09 14.85 -23.20
CA ASN A 319 21.82 13.47 -23.60
C ASN A 319 20.36 13.27 -24.03
N ALA A 320 19.42 13.88 -23.31
CA ALA A 320 18.01 13.88 -23.67
C ALA A 320 17.78 14.51 -25.06
N LYS A 321 18.41 15.66 -25.37
CA LYS A 321 18.35 16.31 -26.72
C LYS A 321 18.72 15.35 -27.84
N LYS A 322 19.77 14.55 -27.65
CA LYS A 322 20.20 13.54 -28.65
C LYS A 322 19.16 12.44 -28.85
N ILE A 323 18.53 11.98 -27.75
CA ILE A 323 17.50 10.93 -27.79
C ILE A 323 16.22 11.44 -28.47
N PHE A 324 15.84 12.70 -28.21
CA PHE A 324 14.64 13.29 -28.80
C PHE A 324 14.73 13.61 -30.30
N HIS A 325 15.94 13.63 -30.89
CA HIS A 325 16.08 13.94 -32.31
C HIS A 325 15.15 13.06 -33.16
N PRO A 326 14.36 13.63 -34.14
CA PRO A 326 14.47 14.99 -34.71
C PRO A 326 13.63 16.06 -33.97
N TYR A 327 12.98 15.77 -32.90
CA TYR A 327 12.21 16.75 -32.13
C TYR A 327 13.14 17.69 -31.35
N SER A 328 12.73 18.93 -31.21
CA SER A 328 13.40 19.89 -30.32
C SER A 328 13.08 19.55 -28.87
N PHE A 329 14.07 19.66 -28.01
CA PHE A 329 13.91 19.49 -26.57
C PHE A 329 14.81 20.48 -25.83
N ASP A 330 14.22 21.18 -24.86
CA ASP A 330 14.93 21.96 -23.87
C ASP A 330 14.13 22.01 -22.57
N VAL A 331 14.74 22.52 -21.52
CA VAL A 331 14.15 22.66 -20.19
C VAL A 331 13.97 24.14 -19.89
N SER A 332 12.71 24.62 -19.80
CA SER A 332 12.41 26.00 -19.43
C SER A 332 12.60 26.26 -17.93
N ARG A 333 12.34 25.24 -17.10
CA ARG A 333 12.54 25.26 -15.64
C ARG A 333 12.89 23.86 -15.16
N LEU A 334 14.00 23.76 -14.41
CA LEU A 334 14.37 22.54 -13.69
C LEU A 334 13.91 22.67 -12.24
N ASP A 335 13.13 21.71 -11.77
CA ASP A 335 12.64 21.65 -10.40
C ASP A 335 13.48 20.72 -9.51
N TRP A 336 13.90 19.58 -10.05
CA TRP A 336 14.68 18.59 -9.34
C TRP A 336 15.56 17.76 -10.27
N PHE A 337 16.68 17.29 -9.71
CA PHE A 337 17.62 16.42 -10.39
C PHE A 337 18.23 15.39 -9.43
N THR A 338 18.46 14.20 -9.94
CA THR A 338 19.28 13.18 -9.29
C THR A 338 19.90 12.22 -10.30
N ALA A 339 20.99 11.57 -9.91
CA ALA A 339 21.55 10.43 -10.62
C ALA A 339 21.71 9.25 -9.67
N TYR A 340 21.25 8.06 -10.06
CA TYR A 340 21.33 6.90 -9.19
C TYR A 340 21.65 5.61 -9.93
N HIS A 341 22.27 4.69 -9.19
CA HIS A 341 22.44 3.30 -9.57
C HIS A 341 21.26 2.47 -9.08
N ILE A 342 20.90 1.50 -9.88
CA ILE A 342 19.85 0.54 -9.55
C ILE A 342 20.46 -0.61 -8.78
N GLY A 343 19.93 -0.87 -7.58
CA GLY A 343 20.20 -2.10 -6.82
C GLY A 343 18.95 -2.97 -6.81
N GLN A 344 19.07 -4.21 -7.20
CA GLN A 344 18.00 -5.22 -7.23
C GLN A 344 18.29 -6.26 -6.16
N ARG A 345 17.77 -6.03 -4.95
CA ARG A 345 18.13 -6.80 -3.77
C ARG A 345 16.93 -7.02 -2.85
N VAL A 346 16.90 -8.16 -2.18
CA VAL A 346 15.96 -8.49 -1.11
C VAL A 346 16.73 -8.99 0.11
N THR A 347 16.22 -8.73 1.31
CA THR A 347 16.83 -9.22 2.54
C THR A 347 16.45 -10.67 2.84
N ASP A 348 17.34 -11.38 3.51
CA ASP A 348 17.15 -12.77 3.93
C ASP A 348 16.06 -12.94 5.01
N LYS A 349 15.72 -11.88 5.76
CA LYS A 349 14.71 -11.88 6.82
C LYS A 349 13.96 -10.56 6.87
N PHE A 350 12.68 -10.61 7.26
CA PHE A 350 11.82 -9.44 7.42
C PHE A 350 11.47 -9.15 8.89
N SER A 351 11.75 -10.10 9.78
CA SER A 351 11.45 -9.97 11.20
C SER A 351 12.48 -10.64 12.11
N LYS A 352 12.57 -10.19 13.35
CA LYS A 352 13.27 -10.87 14.44
C LYS A 352 12.32 -11.12 15.60
N ASN A 353 12.05 -12.39 15.90
CA ASN A 353 11.22 -12.89 17.01
C ASN A 353 9.81 -12.27 17.05
N GLU A 354 9.26 -11.87 15.86
CA GLU A 354 7.98 -11.13 15.74
C GLU A 354 7.89 -9.92 16.70
N ARG A 355 9.04 -9.29 17.02
CA ARG A 355 9.15 -8.08 17.84
C ARG A 355 9.76 -6.91 17.09
N ILE A 356 10.68 -7.19 16.18
CA ILE A 356 11.32 -6.19 15.34
C ILE A 356 11.07 -6.58 13.89
N PHE A 357 10.46 -5.68 13.15
CA PHE A 357 10.14 -5.84 11.73
C PHE A 357 10.89 -4.81 10.91
N ILE A 358 11.17 -5.13 9.66
CA ILE A 358 11.61 -4.16 8.66
C ILE A 358 10.62 -4.15 7.50
N ALA A 359 10.46 -3.01 6.81
CA ALA A 359 9.48 -2.83 5.75
C ALA A 359 9.99 -1.86 4.66
N GLY A 360 9.48 -2.03 3.45
CA GLY A 360 9.83 -1.20 2.31
C GLY A 360 11.27 -1.35 1.87
N ASP A 361 11.92 -0.25 1.49
CA ASP A 361 13.30 -0.25 1.03
C ASP A 361 14.30 -0.82 2.06
N ALA A 362 13.90 -0.91 3.34
CA ALA A 362 14.68 -1.63 4.34
C ALA A 362 14.75 -3.13 4.06
N CYS A 363 13.75 -3.70 3.38
CA CYS A 363 13.66 -5.11 3.01
C CYS A 363 14.13 -5.39 1.58
N HIS A 364 13.78 -4.52 0.64
CA HIS A 364 14.02 -4.75 -0.79
C HIS A 364 14.27 -3.43 -1.51
N THR A 365 15.17 -3.47 -2.48
CA THR A 365 15.45 -2.36 -3.39
C THR A 365 15.38 -2.85 -4.83
N HIS A 366 14.82 -2.04 -5.71
CA HIS A 366 14.67 -2.38 -7.13
C HIS A 366 14.69 -1.13 -8.02
N SER A 367 14.58 -1.31 -9.34
CA SER A 367 14.61 -0.20 -10.28
C SER A 367 13.32 0.63 -10.23
N PRO A 368 13.38 1.92 -10.58
CA PRO A 368 12.18 2.76 -10.65
C PRO A 368 11.31 2.48 -11.89
N LYS A 369 11.78 1.67 -12.84
CA LYS A 369 11.17 1.50 -14.17
C LYS A 369 9.74 0.98 -14.14
N ALA A 370 9.45 0.08 -13.21
CA ALA A 370 8.12 -0.47 -13.01
C ALA A 370 7.21 0.41 -12.13
N GLY A 371 7.75 1.49 -11.53
CA GLY A 371 6.99 2.37 -10.62
C GLY A 371 6.50 1.68 -9.35
N GLN A 372 7.16 0.59 -8.91
CA GLN A 372 6.67 -0.27 -7.82
C GLN A 372 7.24 0.07 -6.44
N GLY A 373 8.36 0.82 -6.33
CA GLY A 373 9.09 0.98 -5.06
C GLY A 373 8.24 1.48 -3.91
N MET A 374 7.69 2.66 -4.05
CA MET A 374 6.84 3.25 -3.03
C MET A 374 5.57 2.41 -2.76
N ASN A 375 4.96 1.88 -3.84
CA ASN A 375 3.76 1.06 -3.73
C ASN A 375 4.00 -0.20 -2.90
N THR A 376 5.03 -0.96 -3.22
CA THR A 376 5.38 -2.18 -2.48
C THR A 376 5.78 -1.87 -1.05
N SER A 377 6.56 -0.80 -0.84
CA SER A 377 6.96 -0.33 0.49
C SER A 377 5.76 -0.02 1.39
N MET A 378 4.74 0.66 0.87
CA MET A 378 3.50 0.92 1.60
C MET A 378 2.68 -0.36 1.83
N MET A 379 2.63 -1.27 0.85
CA MET A 379 1.89 -2.52 0.99
C MET A 379 2.52 -3.49 1.99
N ASP A 380 3.81 -3.40 2.29
CA ASP A 380 4.42 -4.18 3.37
C ASP A 380 3.83 -3.78 4.73
N THR A 381 3.80 -2.51 5.02
CA THR A 381 3.23 -2.02 6.28
C THR A 381 1.70 -2.12 6.32
N TYR A 382 1.03 -1.99 5.16
CA TYR A 382 -0.40 -2.27 5.05
C TYR A 382 -0.74 -3.73 5.41
N ASN A 383 0.10 -4.69 5.02
CA ASN A 383 -0.03 -6.09 5.40
C ASN A 383 0.29 -6.34 6.90
N LEU A 384 1.32 -5.69 7.44
CA LEU A 384 1.78 -5.89 8.82
C LEU A 384 0.84 -5.26 9.85
N CYS A 385 0.43 -4.01 9.63
CA CYS A 385 -0.09 -3.18 10.72
C CYS A 385 -1.51 -3.56 11.18
N TRP A 386 -2.36 -4.15 10.33
CA TRP A 386 -3.64 -4.66 10.80
C TRP A 386 -3.45 -5.89 11.74
N LYS A 387 -2.49 -6.77 11.44
CA LYS A 387 -2.13 -7.92 12.27
C LYS A 387 -1.60 -7.44 13.61
N LEU A 388 -0.66 -6.51 13.56
CA LEU A 388 -0.07 -5.90 14.76
C LEU A 388 -1.12 -5.18 15.61
N GLY A 389 -2.02 -4.43 14.99
CA GLY A 389 -3.11 -3.75 15.68
C GLY A 389 -4.07 -4.70 16.40
N LEU A 390 -4.40 -5.84 15.78
CA LEU A 390 -5.22 -6.88 16.44
C LEU A 390 -4.48 -7.52 17.63
N VAL A 391 -3.17 -7.73 17.51
CA VAL A 391 -2.36 -8.27 18.63
C VAL A 391 -2.26 -7.25 19.77
N LEU A 392 -2.01 -5.98 19.47
CA LEU A 392 -1.91 -4.90 20.46
C LEU A 392 -3.21 -4.69 21.23
N THR A 393 -4.35 -4.85 20.56
CA THR A 393 -5.69 -4.74 21.18
C THR A 393 -6.18 -6.05 21.78
N GLY A 394 -5.34 -7.10 21.84
CA GLY A 394 -5.67 -8.40 22.43
C GLY A 394 -6.74 -9.19 21.67
N ARG A 395 -6.99 -8.86 20.38
CA ARG A 395 -7.98 -9.53 19.53
C ARG A 395 -7.42 -10.71 18.73
N ALA A 396 -6.09 -10.79 18.59
CA ALA A 396 -5.45 -11.91 17.90
C ALA A 396 -4.21 -12.41 18.65
N GLU A 397 -3.88 -13.69 18.43
CA GLU A 397 -2.65 -14.31 18.88
C GLU A 397 -1.43 -13.71 18.16
N ARG A 398 -0.32 -13.56 18.88
CA ARG A 398 0.93 -13.01 18.30
C ARG A 398 1.44 -13.84 17.12
N SER A 399 1.14 -15.12 17.06
CA SER A 399 1.51 -16.03 15.97
C SER A 399 1.05 -15.56 14.59
N ILE A 400 0.00 -14.73 14.50
CA ILE A 400 -0.45 -14.12 13.23
C ILE A 400 0.64 -13.26 12.58
N LEU A 401 1.56 -12.68 13.39
CA LEU A 401 2.63 -11.80 12.90
C LEU A 401 3.66 -12.57 12.05
N LYS A 402 3.79 -13.89 12.20
CA LYS A 402 4.66 -14.73 11.36
C LYS A 402 4.24 -14.69 9.90
N THR A 403 2.95 -14.43 9.63
CA THR A 403 2.43 -14.34 8.27
C THR A 403 2.90 -13.08 7.54
N TYR A 404 3.47 -12.10 8.20
CA TYR A 404 4.07 -10.94 7.52
C TYR A 404 5.24 -11.38 6.62
N GLU A 405 6.21 -12.08 7.20
CA GLU A 405 7.39 -12.54 6.44
C GLU A 405 6.99 -13.55 5.36
N SER A 406 6.16 -14.54 5.70
CA SER A 406 5.74 -15.57 4.74
C SER A 406 4.88 -15.05 3.58
N GLU A 407 4.18 -13.91 3.75
CA GLU A 407 3.41 -13.27 2.68
C GLU A 407 4.23 -12.24 1.88
N ARG A 408 5.12 -11.46 2.54
CA ARG A 408 5.78 -10.33 1.88
C ARG A 408 7.15 -10.64 1.30
N GLN A 409 7.92 -11.54 1.90
CA GLN A 409 9.25 -11.91 1.39
C GLN A 409 9.18 -12.61 0.02
N PRO A 410 8.31 -13.62 -0.21
CA PRO A 410 8.17 -14.23 -1.54
C PRO A 410 7.72 -13.24 -2.61
N PHE A 411 6.82 -12.31 -2.26
CA PHE A 411 6.41 -11.25 -3.17
C PHE A 411 7.57 -10.29 -3.50
N ALA A 412 8.37 -9.89 -2.52
CA ALA A 412 9.54 -9.05 -2.74
C ALA A 412 10.56 -9.75 -3.67
N GLN A 413 10.78 -11.06 -3.51
CA GLN A 413 11.63 -11.82 -4.42
C GLN A 413 11.04 -11.83 -5.84
N ALA A 414 9.75 -12.12 -5.99
CA ALA A 414 9.08 -12.10 -7.29
C ALA A 414 9.16 -10.69 -7.96
N LEU A 415 9.14 -9.62 -7.16
CA LEU A 415 9.33 -8.24 -7.65
C LEU A 415 10.75 -8.04 -8.20
N ILE A 416 11.78 -8.54 -7.52
CA ILE A 416 13.15 -8.47 -8.01
C ILE A 416 13.32 -9.25 -9.32
N ASP A 417 12.76 -10.45 -9.39
CA ASP A 417 12.82 -11.30 -10.59
C ASP A 417 12.09 -10.64 -11.78
N PHE A 418 10.93 -10.04 -11.52
CA PHE A 418 10.19 -9.26 -12.51
C PHE A 418 10.98 -8.03 -12.97
N ASP A 419 11.57 -7.27 -12.03
CA ASP A 419 12.33 -6.07 -12.34
C ASP A 419 13.59 -6.40 -13.16
N HIS A 420 14.25 -7.52 -12.91
CA HIS A 420 15.35 -8.02 -13.75
C HIS A 420 14.93 -8.21 -15.20
N GLN A 421 13.81 -8.88 -15.43
CA GLN A 421 13.29 -9.13 -16.77
C GLN A 421 12.87 -7.82 -17.45
N PHE A 422 12.09 -7.02 -16.75
CA PHE A 422 11.55 -5.76 -17.26
C PHE A 422 12.65 -4.72 -17.54
N SER A 423 13.65 -4.63 -16.66
CA SER A 423 14.77 -3.71 -16.82
C SER A 423 15.64 -4.04 -18.04
N ARG A 424 15.83 -5.34 -18.35
CA ARG A 424 16.54 -5.76 -19.57
C ARG A 424 15.82 -5.32 -20.84
N LEU A 425 14.49 -5.41 -20.86
CA LEU A 425 13.67 -4.97 -21.99
C LEU A 425 13.77 -3.45 -22.22
N PHE A 426 13.79 -2.65 -21.15
CA PHE A 426 13.91 -1.19 -21.25
C PHE A 426 15.33 -0.70 -21.53
N SER A 427 16.36 -1.44 -21.13
CA SER A 427 17.77 -1.06 -21.31
C SER A 427 18.41 -1.70 -22.54
N GLY A 428 17.77 -2.71 -23.12
CA GLY A 428 18.23 -3.36 -24.34
C GLY A 428 18.14 -2.41 -25.55
N ARG A 429 19.12 -2.51 -26.48
CA ARG A 429 18.98 -1.81 -27.73
C ARG A 429 17.84 -2.41 -28.56
N PRO A 430 17.13 -1.60 -29.38
CA PRO A 430 16.18 -2.13 -30.32
C PRO A 430 16.81 -3.15 -31.26
N ALA A 431 16.06 -4.19 -31.61
CA ALA A 431 16.49 -5.14 -32.63
C ALA A 431 16.60 -4.42 -33.99
N LYS A 432 17.69 -4.63 -34.73
CA LYS A 432 17.89 -4.04 -36.04
C LYS A 432 17.02 -4.67 -37.11
N ASP A 433 16.79 -5.98 -37.00
CA ASP A 433 15.92 -6.79 -37.85
C ASP A 433 15.50 -8.06 -37.11
N VAL A 434 14.70 -8.91 -37.76
CA VAL A 434 14.19 -10.18 -37.20
C VAL A 434 15.30 -11.17 -36.85
N ALA A 435 16.49 -11.03 -37.42
CA ALA A 435 17.64 -11.91 -37.19
C ALA A 435 18.56 -11.39 -36.07
N ASP A 436 18.28 -10.21 -35.48
CA ASP A 436 19.09 -9.63 -34.42
C ASP A 436 18.73 -10.22 -33.06
N GLU A 437 19.27 -11.38 -32.73
CA GLU A 437 19.07 -12.10 -31.46
C GLU A 437 19.54 -11.31 -30.23
N MET A 438 20.38 -10.27 -30.41
CA MET A 438 20.88 -9.42 -29.32
C MET A 438 20.02 -8.17 -29.06
N GLY A 439 19.08 -7.87 -29.95
CA GLY A 439 18.15 -6.74 -29.84
C GLY A 439 16.82 -7.13 -29.21
N VAL A 440 16.14 -6.17 -28.58
CA VAL A 440 14.78 -6.32 -28.07
C VAL A 440 13.77 -6.00 -29.17
N SER A 441 12.95 -6.98 -29.57
CA SER A 441 11.87 -6.72 -30.52
C SER A 441 10.72 -5.96 -29.83
N MET A 442 10.02 -5.12 -30.58
CA MET A 442 8.87 -4.36 -30.08
C MET A 442 7.73 -5.28 -29.62
N ASP A 443 7.51 -6.39 -30.34
CA ASP A 443 6.47 -7.36 -29.97
C ASP A 443 6.80 -8.04 -28.65
N ALA A 444 8.08 -8.41 -28.41
CA ALA A 444 8.53 -8.95 -27.14
C ALA A 444 8.36 -7.95 -25.99
N PHE A 445 8.66 -6.67 -26.24
CA PHE A 445 8.44 -5.60 -25.27
C PHE A 445 6.95 -5.45 -24.91
N LYS A 446 6.10 -5.36 -25.92
CA LYS A 446 4.64 -5.23 -25.77
C LYS A 446 4.03 -6.43 -25.02
N GLU A 447 4.42 -7.65 -25.41
CA GLU A 447 3.96 -8.87 -24.76
C GLU A 447 4.38 -8.93 -23.29
N ALA A 448 5.63 -8.61 -22.99
CA ALA A 448 6.12 -8.55 -21.61
C ALA A 448 5.43 -7.45 -20.78
N PHE A 449 5.17 -6.28 -21.38
CA PHE A 449 4.43 -5.19 -20.74
C PHE A 449 2.99 -5.62 -20.42
N VAL A 450 2.28 -6.23 -21.36
CA VAL A 450 0.91 -6.73 -21.15
C VAL A 450 0.87 -7.84 -20.11
N LYS A 451 1.75 -8.83 -20.20
CA LYS A 451 1.86 -9.93 -19.22
C LYS A 451 2.23 -9.41 -17.83
N GLY A 452 3.15 -8.45 -17.78
CA GLY A 452 3.61 -7.85 -16.53
C GLY A 452 2.63 -6.86 -15.88
N ASN A 453 1.59 -6.42 -16.61
CA ASN A 453 0.73 -5.32 -16.17
C ASN A 453 -0.03 -5.63 -14.87
N LYS A 454 -0.59 -6.83 -14.71
CA LYS A 454 -1.24 -7.27 -13.46
C LYS A 454 -0.27 -7.25 -12.28
N PHE A 455 0.98 -7.65 -12.52
CA PHE A 455 2.02 -7.62 -11.50
C PHE A 455 2.41 -6.17 -11.18
N ALA A 456 2.68 -5.36 -12.21
CA ALA A 456 3.03 -3.95 -12.08
C ALA A 456 1.92 -3.10 -11.44
N SER A 457 0.65 -3.45 -11.61
CA SER A 457 -0.47 -2.77 -10.93
C SER A 457 -0.66 -3.18 -9.46
N GLY A 458 0.10 -4.19 -8.98
CA GLY A 458 -0.03 -4.75 -7.64
C GLY A 458 -1.25 -5.67 -7.44
N THR A 459 -1.97 -5.99 -8.54
CA THR A 459 -3.22 -6.77 -8.47
C THR A 459 -3.02 -8.28 -8.63
N ALA A 460 -1.82 -8.73 -9.00
CA ALA A 460 -1.50 -10.15 -9.19
C ALA A 460 -1.10 -10.88 -7.91
N ILE A 461 -1.06 -10.20 -6.76
CA ILE A 461 -0.61 -10.82 -5.50
C ILE A 461 -1.62 -11.88 -5.08
N CYS A 462 -1.11 -13.09 -4.86
CA CYS A 462 -1.87 -14.21 -4.32
C CYS A 462 -1.06 -14.84 -3.19
N TYR A 463 -1.59 -14.76 -1.97
CA TYR A 463 -0.95 -15.34 -0.78
C TYR A 463 -1.19 -16.85 -0.69
N ASP A 464 -0.20 -17.57 -0.22
CA ASP A 464 -0.28 -19.00 0.02
C ASP A 464 -1.11 -19.34 1.27
N ALA A 465 -1.41 -20.62 1.42
CA ALA A 465 -2.11 -21.15 2.58
C ALA A 465 -1.40 -20.80 3.89
N SER A 466 -2.17 -20.30 4.85
CA SER A 466 -1.69 -19.89 6.18
C SER A 466 -2.86 -19.90 7.16
N PRO A 467 -2.67 -19.69 8.46
CA PRO A 467 -3.79 -19.60 9.39
C PRO A 467 -4.85 -18.53 9.01
N ILE A 468 -4.49 -17.56 8.18
CA ILE A 468 -5.38 -16.47 7.74
C ILE A 468 -5.77 -16.55 6.24
N VAL A 469 -5.39 -17.64 5.55
CA VAL A 469 -5.73 -17.90 4.13
C VAL A 469 -6.08 -19.38 3.98
N ALA A 470 -7.35 -19.69 3.82
CA ALA A 470 -7.88 -21.05 3.73
C ALA A 470 -7.74 -21.64 2.30
N LYS A 471 -6.50 -21.75 1.81
CA LYS A 471 -6.14 -22.24 0.48
C LYS A 471 -5.50 -23.62 0.57
N GLY A 472 -6.22 -24.66 0.13
CA GLY A 472 -5.74 -26.05 0.20
C GLY A 472 -5.78 -26.64 1.61
N ASP A 473 -5.16 -27.82 1.76
CA ASP A 473 -5.29 -28.67 2.97
C ASP A 473 -4.19 -28.44 4.02
N LYS A 474 -3.32 -27.47 3.83
CA LYS A 474 -2.21 -27.19 4.74
C LYS A 474 -2.20 -25.73 5.19
N GLY A 475 -1.82 -25.51 6.44
CA GLY A 475 -1.60 -24.16 6.99
C GLY A 475 -2.84 -23.45 7.54
N CYS A 476 -4.05 -23.94 7.27
CA CYS A 476 -5.31 -23.43 7.81
C CYS A 476 -6.14 -24.57 8.42
N ALA A 477 -6.94 -24.29 9.43
CA ALA A 477 -7.83 -25.29 10.06
C ALA A 477 -8.99 -25.71 9.15
N ILE A 478 -9.27 -24.95 8.11
CA ILE A 478 -10.32 -25.21 7.13
C ILE A 478 -9.81 -25.14 5.70
N THR A 479 -10.57 -25.73 4.80
CA THR A 479 -10.41 -25.57 3.35
C THR A 479 -11.63 -24.87 2.78
N SER A 480 -11.40 -23.87 1.93
CA SER A 480 -12.43 -23.18 1.16
C SER A 480 -13.13 -24.10 0.18
N THR A 481 -14.31 -23.70 -0.30
CA THR A 481 -15.07 -24.34 -1.36
C THR A 481 -15.08 -23.44 -2.62
N PRO A 482 -14.01 -23.43 -3.44
CA PRO A 482 -13.87 -22.51 -4.57
C PRO A 482 -14.96 -22.63 -5.64
N SER A 483 -15.62 -23.79 -5.72
CA SER A 483 -16.72 -24.01 -6.68
C SER A 483 -17.94 -23.12 -6.43
N LEU A 484 -18.08 -22.53 -5.24
CA LEU A 484 -19.16 -21.61 -4.89
C LEU A 484 -18.96 -20.21 -5.48
N ALA A 485 -17.72 -19.82 -5.77
CA ALA A 485 -17.35 -18.54 -6.38
C ALA A 485 -16.17 -18.77 -7.34
N LYS A 486 -16.47 -19.30 -8.52
CA LYS A 486 -15.47 -19.87 -9.46
C LYS A 486 -14.41 -18.89 -9.93
N ASN A 487 -14.70 -17.58 -9.90
CA ASN A 487 -13.82 -16.53 -10.36
C ASN A 487 -13.15 -15.77 -9.19
N ILE A 488 -13.39 -16.19 -7.94
CA ILE A 488 -12.68 -15.69 -6.76
C ILE A 488 -11.58 -16.68 -6.39
N GLU A 489 -10.33 -16.26 -6.52
CA GLU A 489 -9.19 -17.03 -6.03
C GLU A 489 -8.89 -16.64 -4.58
N VAL A 490 -8.91 -17.62 -3.66
CA VAL A 490 -8.55 -17.42 -2.26
C VAL A 490 -7.07 -17.04 -2.15
N GLY A 491 -6.76 -16.05 -1.33
CA GLY A 491 -5.42 -15.47 -1.19
C GLY A 491 -5.18 -14.26 -2.09
N THR A 492 -6.07 -13.94 -3.06
CA THR A 492 -6.01 -12.71 -3.84
C THR A 492 -6.82 -11.59 -3.20
N ARG A 493 -6.61 -10.35 -3.67
CA ARG A 493 -7.47 -9.24 -3.27
C ARG A 493 -8.94 -9.49 -3.68
N PHE A 494 -9.87 -9.04 -2.86
CA PHE A 494 -11.28 -9.00 -3.25
C PHE A 494 -11.46 -7.91 -4.31
N GLU A 495 -11.76 -8.32 -5.54
CA GLU A 495 -11.96 -7.40 -6.65
C GLU A 495 -13.29 -6.68 -6.51
N SER A 496 -13.28 -5.34 -6.59
CA SER A 496 -14.50 -4.55 -6.46
C SER A 496 -15.42 -4.69 -7.68
N ARG A 497 -16.72 -4.76 -7.43
CA ARG A 497 -17.79 -4.64 -8.45
C ARG A 497 -18.90 -3.76 -7.91
N GLN A 498 -19.59 -3.09 -8.82
CA GLN A 498 -20.74 -2.25 -8.47
C GLN A 498 -21.94 -3.10 -8.10
N VAL A 499 -22.58 -2.72 -7.02
CA VAL A 499 -23.89 -3.19 -6.56
C VAL A 499 -24.75 -1.98 -6.19
N VAL A 500 -26.02 -2.18 -5.97
CA VAL A 500 -26.96 -1.10 -5.63
C VAL A 500 -27.26 -1.17 -4.13
N ARG A 501 -27.03 -0.07 -3.40
CA ARG A 501 -27.46 0.02 -2.00
C ARG A 501 -28.99 -0.08 -1.96
N HIS A 502 -29.49 -1.07 -1.21
CA HIS A 502 -30.93 -1.39 -1.25
C HIS A 502 -31.80 -0.21 -0.77
N SER A 503 -31.38 0.50 0.27
CA SER A 503 -32.15 1.58 0.91
C SER A 503 -32.51 2.74 -0.03
N GLU A 504 -31.63 3.13 -0.93
CA GLU A 504 -31.78 4.36 -1.72
C GLU A 504 -31.53 4.18 -3.22
N GLY A 505 -31.16 2.96 -3.66
CA GLY A 505 -30.93 2.68 -5.08
C GLY A 505 -29.61 3.25 -5.63
N LEU A 506 -28.67 3.63 -4.76
CA LEU A 506 -27.40 4.21 -5.15
C LEU A 506 -26.40 3.10 -5.57
N PRO A 507 -25.84 3.15 -6.79
CA PRO A 507 -24.74 2.27 -7.16
C PRO A 507 -23.50 2.58 -6.33
N ILE A 508 -22.89 1.56 -5.78
CA ILE A 508 -21.67 1.67 -4.99
C ILE A 508 -20.69 0.56 -5.39
N GLU A 509 -19.42 0.80 -5.15
CA GLU A 509 -18.37 -0.20 -5.29
C GLU A 509 -18.26 -1.06 -4.03
N LEU A 510 -18.34 -2.39 -4.15
CA LEU A 510 -18.16 -3.29 -3.00
C LEU A 510 -16.81 -3.08 -2.29
N GLY A 511 -15.77 -2.72 -3.06
CA GLY A 511 -14.45 -2.41 -2.50
C GLY A 511 -14.43 -1.19 -1.56
N ASP A 512 -15.38 -0.24 -1.70
CA ASP A 512 -15.49 0.93 -0.82
C ASP A 512 -16.02 0.57 0.58
N LEU A 513 -16.62 -0.60 0.71
CA LEU A 513 -17.10 -1.12 1.99
C LEU A 513 -16.00 -1.79 2.82
N LEU A 514 -14.83 -2.01 2.23
CA LEU A 514 -13.68 -2.65 2.89
C LEU A 514 -12.84 -1.63 3.68
N TYR A 515 -13.49 -0.73 4.40
CA TYR A 515 -12.80 0.28 5.21
C TYR A 515 -11.83 -0.37 6.21
N MET A 516 -10.59 0.14 6.29
CA MET A 516 -9.54 -0.41 7.14
C MET A 516 -9.67 0.06 8.59
N ASN A 517 -10.45 -0.65 9.36
CA ASN A 517 -10.67 -0.46 10.80
C ASN A 517 -10.24 -1.68 11.64
N GLY A 518 -9.54 -2.65 11.03
CA GLY A 518 -9.14 -3.90 11.66
C GLY A 518 -10.22 -4.99 11.68
N ALA A 519 -11.43 -4.74 11.17
CA ALA A 519 -12.48 -5.75 11.09
C ALA A 519 -12.33 -6.65 9.85
N PHE A 520 -12.65 -7.94 10.02
CA PHE A 520 -12.90 -8.85 8.92
C PHE A 520 -14.27 -8.58 8.31
N ARG A 521 -14.47 -8.93 7.04
CA ARG A 521 -15.77 -8.83 6.38
C ARG A 521 -16.29 -10.22 6.03
N LEU A 522 -17.55 -10.49 6.41
CA LEU A 522 -18.33 -11.60 5.89
C LEU A 522 -19.24 -11.03 4.79
N ILE A 523 -18.83 -11.16 3.53
CA ILE A 523 -19.68 -10.75 2.41
C ILE A 523 -20.59 -11.92 2.10
N LEU A 524 -21.85 -11.82 2.55
CA LEU A 524 -22.90 -12.77 2.28
C LEU A 524 -23.49 -12.47 0.91
N PHE A 525 -23.16 -13.27 -0.09
CA PHE A 525 -23.94 -13.35 -1.32
C PHE A 525 -25.16 -14.23 -1.03
N ALA A 526 -26.29 -13.56 -0.74
CA ALA A 526 -27.50 -14.22 -0.21
C ALA A 526 -28.25 -15.08 -1.23
N GLY A 527 -27.93 -14.94 -2.55
CA GLY A 527 -28.66 -15.61 -3.61
C GLY A 527 -30.04 -15.01 -3.83
N ASN A 528 -30.98 -15.82 -4.29
CA ASN A 528 -32.38 -15.43 -4.55
C ASN A 528 -33.20 -15.41 -3.25
N ALA A 529 -33.21 -14.27 -2.57
CA ALA A 529 -33.89 -14.08 -1.29
C ALA A 529 -35.44 -14.11 -1.40
N ALA A 530 -36.01 -13.98 -2.62
CA ALA A 530 -37.45 -14.14 -2.86
C ALA A 530 -37.88 -15.61 -2.84
N ASP A 531 -36.95 -16.57 -3.00
CA ASP A 531 -37.24 -18.00 -2.86
C ASP A 531 -37.31 -18.37 -1.37
N CYS A 532 -38.41 -19.01 -0.96
CA CYS A 532 -38.65 -19.35 0.43
C CYS A 532 -37.63 -20.37 0.99
N THR A 533 -37.08 -21.26 0.17
CA THR A 533 -36.09 -22.24 0.55
C THR A 533 -34.75 -21.53 0.80
N GLN A 534 -34.39 -20.62 -0.07
CA GLN A 534 -33.15 -19.81 0.10
C GLN A 534 -33.29 -18.86 1.28
N MET A 535 -34.44 -18.22 1.47
CA MET A 535 -34.68 -17.38 2.65
C MET A 535 -34.57 -18.17 3.95
N ALA A 536 -35.02 -19.40 4.00
CA ALA A 536 -34.85 -20.27 5.17
C ALA A 536 -33.35 -20.56 5.49
N ARG A 537 -32.49 -20.71 4.45
CA ARG A 537 -31.05 -20.86 4.63
C ARG A 537 -30.44 -19.55 5.16
N ILE A 538 -30.86 -18.41 4.61
CA ILE A 538 -30.43 -17.07 5.07
C ILE A 538 -30.81 -16.89 6.57
N GLN A 539 -32.06 -17.22 6.93
CA GLN A 539 -32.54 -17.14 8.31
C GLN A 539 -31.73 -18.04 9.26
N LYS A 540 -31.38 -19.26 8.83
CA LYS A 540 -30.54 -20.17 9.63
C LYS A 540 -29.14 -19.62 9.86
N PHE A 541 -28.52 -19.08 8.80
CA PHE A 541 -27.21 -18.42 8.92
C PHE A 541 -27.27 -17.20 9.84
N ALA A 542 -28.29 -16.35 9.69
CA ALA A 542 -28.52 -15.20 10.56
C ALA A 542 -28.71 -15.61 12.03
N ALA A 543 -29.51 -16.65 12.29
CA ALA A 543 -29.71 -17.18 13.64
C ALA A 543 -28.40 -17.68 14.26
N TYR A 544 -27.48 -18.27 13.47
CA TYR A 544 -26.14 -18.58 13.94
C TYR A 544 -25.38 -17.30 14.30
N LEU A 545 -25.35 -16.28 13.43
CA LEU A 545 -24.65 -15.03 13.69
C LEU A 545 -25.17 -14.31 14.93
N ASP A 546 -26.45 -14.48 15.29
CA ASP A 546 -27.09 -13.89 16.47
C ASP A 546 -26.89 -14.73 17.73
N SER A 547 -26.41 -15.96 17.59
CA SER A 547 -26.16 -16.84 18.75
C SER A 547 -25.02 -16.34 19.61
N ALA A 548 -25.03 -16.68 20.89
CA ALA A 548 -23.94 -16.36 21.83
C ALA A 548 -22.60 -17.03 21.46
N ASN A 549 -22.65 -18.11 20.69
CA ASN A 549 -21.49 -18.89 20.27
C ASN A 549 -20.96 -18.47 18.90
N SER A 550 -21.61 -17.52 18.23
CA SER A 550 -21.16 -17.06 16.91
C SER A 550 -19.80 -16.36 16.96
N VAL A 551 -19.09 -16.38 15.86
CA VAL A 551 -17.81 -15.65 15.71
C VAL A 551 -17.95 -14.16 16.01
N ILE A 552 -19.10 -13.53 15.68
CA ILE A 552 -19.37 -12.13 15.98
C ILE A 552 -19.47 -11.93 17.51
N SER A 553 -20.33 -12.70 18.20
CA SER A 553 -20.54 -12.57 19.64
C SER A 553 -19.30 -12.94 20.45
N LYS A 554 -18.56 -13.95 19.99
CA LYS A 554 -17.37 -14.48 20.66
C LYS A 554 -16.17 -13.54 20.62
N TYR A 555 -15.97 -12.81 19.50
CA TYR A 555 -14.76 -12.00 19.29
C TYR A 555 -14.99 -10.50 19.35
N THR A 556 -16.21 -10.03 19.56
CA THR A 556 -16.48 -8.60 19.73
C THR A 556 -16.37 -8.21 21.20
N PRO A 557 -15.52 -7.23 21.58
CA PRO A 557 -15.42 -6.76 22.95
C PRO A 557 -16.72 -6.13 23.45
N ALA A 558 -17.02 -6.30 24.74
CA ALA A 558 -18.19 -5.66 25.37
C ALA A 558 -18.14 -4.14 25.23
N GLY A 559 -19.29 -3.53 24.93
CA GLY A 559 -19.41 -2.10 24.73
C GLY A 559 -18.99 -1.58 23.36
N GLN A 560 -18.47 -2.46 22.48
CA GLN A 560 -18.25 -2.12 21.07
C GLN A 560 -19.43 -2.55 20.21
N HIS A 561 -19.57 -1.89 19.04
CA HIS A 561 -20.57 -2.26 18.06
C HIS A 561 -20.36 -3.72 17.60
N ARG A 562 -21.45 -4.47 17.36
CA ARG A 562 -21.34 -5.90 16.97
C ARG A 562 -20.47 -6.13 15.73
N ASN A 563 -20.38 -5.15 14.83
CA ASN A 563 -19.58 -5.21 13.60
C ASN A 563 -18.14 -4.71 13.76
N ALA A 564 -17.67 -4.45 15.00
CA ALA A 564 -16.35 -3.86 15.23
C ALA A 564 -15.17 -4.80 14.92
N THR A 565 -15.38 -6.10 15.01
CA THR A 565 -14.34 -7.12 14.79
C THR A 565 -14.61 -7.95 13.53
N ILE A 566 -15.87 -8.35 13.32
CA ILE A 566 -16.33 -9.10 12.15
C ILE A 566 -17.62 -8.43 11.67
N GLU A 567 -17.58 -7.86 10.48
CA GLU A 567 -18.68 -7.11 9.88
C GLU A 567 -19.37 -7.92 8.79
N THR A 568 -20.71 -7.94 8.80
CA THR A 568 -21.50 -8.60 7.76
C THR A 568 -21.98 -7.59 6.73
N ILE A 569 -21.82 -7.91 5.44
CA ILE A 569 -22.32 -7.17 4.28
C ILE A 569 -23.14 -8.16 3.46
N THR A 570 -24.41 -7.83 3.15
CA THR A 570 -25.31 -8.73 2.42
C THR A 570 -25.55 -8.22 1.00
N VAL A 571 -25.35 -9.09 0.01
CA VAL A 571 -25.62 -8.82 -1.40
C VAL A 571 -26.61 -9.88 -1.91
N HIS A 572 -27.81 -9.49 -2.30
CA HIS A 572 -28.80 -10.43 -2.89
C HIS A 572 -28.86 -10.28 -4.41
N SER A 573 -29.34 -11.34 -5.09
CA SER A 573 -29.41 -11.40 -6.55
C SER A 573 -30.73 -10.91 -7.15
N ASN A 574 -31.66 -10.49 -6.30
CA ASN A 574 -32.98 -9.98 -6.69
C ASN A 574 -32.92 -8.51 -7.11
N THR A 575 -33.99 -8.06 -7.77
CA THR A 575 -34.24 -6.61 -7.87
C THR A 575 -34.74 -6.07 -6.53
N ARG A 576 -34.73 -4.76 -6.37
CA ARG A 576 -35.19 -4.10 -5.14
C ARG A 576 -36.68 -4.18 -4.94
N GLU A 577 -37.43 -4.40 -6.02
CA GLU A 577 -38.87 -4.52 -6.03
C GLU A 577 -39.39 -5.94 -5.66
N GLU A 578 -38.50 -6.94 -5.76
CA GLU A 578 -38.85 -8.34 -5.44
C GLU A 578 -38.66 -8.69 -3.97
N VAL A 579 -37.81 -7.93 -3.25
CA VAL A 579 -37.41 -8.18 -1.85
C VAL A 579 -37.28 -6.86 -1.12
N GLU A 580 -37.82 -6.78 0.08
CA GLU A 580 -37.67 -5.62 0.96
C GLU A 580 -36.51 -5.81 1.95
N MET A 581 -35.91 -4.71 2.41
CA MET A 581 -34.84 -4.80 3.42
C MET A 581 -35.28 -5.47 4.70
N HIS A 582 -36.54 -5.29 5.08
CA HIS A 582 -37.11 -5.85 6.31
C HIS A 582 -37.44 -7.35 6.19
N ASP A 583 -37.30 -7.95 5.01
CA ASP A 583 -37.37 -9.39 4.84
C ASP A 583 -36.12 -10.10 5.35
N PHE A 584 -34.99 -9.36 5.43
CA PHE A 584 -33.75 -9.90 5.95
C PHE A 584 -33.73 -9.92 7.48
N PRO A 585 -33.20 -11.00 8.08
CA PRO A 585 -33.16 -11.17 9.53
C PRO A 585 -32.39 -10.04 10.23
N ALA A 586 -33.01 -9.45 11.24
CA ALA A 586 -32.38 -8.53 12.17
C ALA A 586 -32.00 -9.29 13.48
N PRO A 587 -30.98 -8.87 14.20
CA PRO A 587 -30.06 -7.77 13.91
C PRO A 587 -28.83 -8.16 13.08
N SER A 588 -28.65 -9.43 12.72
CA SER A 588 -27.40 -9.94 12.12
C SER A 588 -27.12 -9.42 10.74
N LEU A 589 -28.12 -9.46 9.84
CA LEU A 589 -27.97 -9.03 8.45
C LEU A 589 -28.49 -7.62 8.23
N PHE A 590 -29.45 -7.21 9.04
CA PHE A 590 -29.98 -5.85 9.06
C PHE A 590 -29.96 -5.29 10.48
N PRO A 591 -28.80 -4.80 10.95
CA PRO A 591 -28.70 -4.13 12.25
C PRO A 591 -29.68 -2.96 12.33
N LYS A 592 -30.28 -2.76 13.49
CA LYS A 592 -31.31 -1.74 13.69
C LYS A 592 -30.81 -0.37 13.20
N TYR A 593 -31.50 0.19 12.18
CA TYR A 593 -31.19 1.47 11.54
C TYR A 593 -29.87 1.53 10.75
N ASP A 594 -29.20 0.41 10.48
CA ASP A 594 -28.00 0.40 9.62
C ASP A 594 -28.40 0.07 8.17
N TYR A 595 -28.75 1.10 7.42
CA TYR A 595 -29.23 0.99 6.03
C TYR A 595 -28.10 0.71 5.03
N ASP A 596 -26.86 0.65 5.47
CA ASP A 596 -25.68 0.42 4.65
C ASP A 596 -25.19 -1.05 4.67
N LYS A 597 -26.07 -2.02 4.97
CA LYS A 597 -25.69 -3.44 5.08
C LYS A 597 -26.28 -4.35 4.02
N ILE A 598 -27.30 -3.90 3.31
CA ILE A 598 -28.00 -4.70 2.28
C ILE A 598 -27.86 -4.04 0.92
N TYR A 599 -27.46 -4.85 -0.05
CA TYR A 599 -27.20 -4.46 -1.42
C TYR A 599 -27.85 -5.42 -2.39
N ALA A 600 -28.29 -4.91 -3.54
CA ALA A 600 -28.89 -5.67 -4.63
C ALA A 600 -27.93 -5.73 -5.82
N ASP A 601 -27.77 -6.91 -6.41
CA ASP A 601 -27.07 -7.07 -7.69
C ASP A 601 -28.07 -6.89 -8.85
N CYS A 602 -28.57 -5.66 -8.96
CA CYS A 602 -29.52 -5.23 -9.99
C CYS A 602 -29.10 -3.91 -10.63
N GLU A 603 -29.69 -3.56 -11.77
CA GLU A 603 -29.49 -2.22 -12.36
C GLU A 603 -30.17 -1.15 -11.50
N SER A 604 -29.58 0.03 -11.48
CA SER A 604 -30.18 1.25 -10.90
C SER A 604 -30.76 2.16 -11.99
N TRP A 605 -30.69 3.46 -11.78
CA TRP A 605 -31.10 4.48 -12.76
C TRP A 605 -30.25 4.53 -14.04
N HIS A 606 -29.08 3.89 -14.08
CA HIS A 606 -28.23 3.75 -15.25
C HIS A 606 -27.82 2.30 -15.48
N LYS A 607 -27.31 1.98 -16.68
CA LYS A 607 -26.91 0.64 -17.10
C LYS A 607 -25.42 0.40 -16.91
N GLY A 608 -25.01 -0.87 -16.99
CA GLY A 608 -23.60 -1.27 -17.00
C GLY A 608 -23.07 -1.82 -15.70
N HIS A 609 -23.93 -2.09 -14.73
CA HIS A 609 -23.67 -2.82 -13.49
C HIS A 609 -24.69 -3.95 -13.31
N ALA A 610 -24.90 -4.52 -12.12
CA ALA A 610 -25.75 -5.67 -11.85
C ALA A 610 -25.19 -7.02 -12.35
N HIS A 611 -23.88 -7.17 -12.35
CA HIS A 611 -23.20 -8.36 -12.81
C HIS A 611 -22.19 -8.90 -11.78
N ALA A 612 -22.34 -8.54 -10.51
CA ALA A 612 -21.40 -8.94 -9.46
C ALA A 612 -21.38 -10.47 -9.28
N TYR A 613 -22.55 -11.11 -9.20
CA TYR A 613 -22.66 -12.57 -9.10
C TYR A 613 -22.00 -13.28 -10.29
N ASP A 614 -22.30 -12.82 -11.51
CA ASP A 614 -21.77 -13.42 -12.74
C ASP A 614 -20.25 -13.24 -12.80
N HIS A 615 -19.77 -12.04 -12.45
CA HIS A 615 -18.34 -11.74 -12.42
C HIS A 615 -17.59 -12.63 -11.44
N TYR A 616 -18.12 -12.81 -10.22
CA TYR A 616 -17.50 -13.67 -9.21
C TYR A 616 -17.75 -15.16 -9.47
N GLY A 617 -18.60 -15.53 -10.45
CA GLY A 617 -18.96 -16.91 -10.74
C GLY A 617 -19.76 -17.56 -9.61
N ILE A 618 -20.61 -16.78 -8.94
CA ILE A 618 -21.48 -17.20 -7.84
C ILE A 618 -22.87 -17.57 -8.39
N ASP A 619 -23.43 -18.67 -7.90
CA ASP A 619 -24.80 -19.09 -8.25
C ASP A 619 -25.81 -18.08 -7.70
N ARG A 620 -26.58 -17.42 -8.60
CA ARG A 620 -27.58 -16.42 -8.25
C ARG A 620 -28.75 -16.96 -7.41
N GLN A 621 -28.96 -18.29 -7.36
CA GLN A 621 -30.01 -18.91 -6.54
C GLN A 621 -29.47 -19.22 -5.11
N LYS A 622 -28.25 -19.73 -5.01
CA LYS A 622 -27.70 -20.29 -3.75
C LYS A 622 -26.82 -19.36 -2.97
N GLY A 623 -26.07 -18.52 -3.67
CA GLY A 623 -25.10 -17.63 -3.04
C GLY A 623 -23.94 -18.36 -2.33
N CYS A 624 -23.19 -17.61 -1.52
CA CYS A 624 -22.08 -18.10 -0.67
C CYS A 624 -21.64 -17.03 0.34
N VAL A 625 -20.72 -17.37 1.22
CA VAL A 625 -20.06 -16.44 2.14
C VAL A 625 -18.61 -16.27 1.72
N VAL A 626 -18.17 -15.04 1.46
CA VAL A 626 -16.78 -14.69 1.19
C VAL A 626 -16.21 -13.99 2.42
N VAL A 627 -15.18 -14.59 3.02
CA VAL A 627 -14.47 -14.00 4.15
C VAL A 627 -13.34 -13.15 3.61
N VAL A 628 -13.35 -11.86 3.93
CA VAL A 628 -12.33 -10.90 3.50
C VAL A 628 -11.59 -10.36 4.71
N ARG A 629 -10.25 -10.37 4.63
CA ARG A 629 -9.33 -9.87 5.66
C ARG A 629 -9.39 -8.34 5.74
N PRO A 630 -8.92 -7.73 6.86
CA PRO A 630 -8.87 -6.27 7.00
C PRO A 630 -8.08 -5.55 5.89
N ASP A 631 -7.08 -6.22 5.29
CA ASP A 631 -6.29 -5.70 4.18
C ASP A 631 -6.94 -5.93 2.79
N GLY A 632 -8.19 -6.42 2.77
CA GLY A 632 -8.97 -6.62 1.54
C GLY A 632 -8.61 -7.88 0.75
N TYR A 633 -7.88 -8.83 1.33
CA TYR A 633 -7.60 -10.12 0.67
C TYR A 633 -8.65 -11.17 1.06
N VAL A 634 -9.01 -12.02 0.09
CA VAL A 634 -9.96 -13.12 0.30
C VAL A 634 -9.31 -14.19 1.15
N ALA A 635 -9.90 -14.46 2.29
CA ALA A 635 -9.44 -15.46 3.25
C ALA A 635 -10.06 -16.82 3.04
N ALA A 636 -11.37 -16.86 2.75
CA ALA A 636 -12.12 -18.10 2.53
C ALA A 636 -13.37 -17.86 1.67
N VAL A 637 -13.84 -18.92 0.99
CA VAL A 637 -15.15 -19.01 0.34
C VAL A 637 -15.87 -20.22 0.92
N LEU A 638 -17.05 -20.01 1.50
CA LEU A 638 -17.80 -21.00 2.27
C LEU A 638 -19.28 -21.04 1.84
N ASP A 639 -19.95 -22.14 2.14
CA ASP A 639 -21.41 -22.21 2.06
C ASP A 639 -22.05 -21.51 3.27
N LEU A 640 -23.31 -21.07 3.14
CA LEU A 640 -24.08 -20.49 4.25
C LEU A 640 -24.26 -21.49 5.41
N GLU A 641 -24.18 -22.78 5.13
CA GLU A 641 -24.30 -23.85 6.13
C GLU A 641 -22.98 -24.22 6.81
N ASP A 642 -21.85 -23.72 6.31
CA ASP A 642 -20.49 -24.00 6.83
C ASP A 642 -20.14 -23.16 8.10
N THR A 643 -21.10 -22.99 9.02
CA THR A 643 -20.89 -22.20 10.25
C THR A 643 -19.78 -22.74 11.14
N ASP A 644 -19.64 -24.08 11.22
CA ASP A 644 -18.55 -24.74 11.96
C ASP A 644 -17.18 -24.41 11.35
N LYS A 645 -17.09 -24.25 10.04
CA LYS A 645 -15.86 -23.82 9.37
C LYS A 645 -15.52 -22.37 9.69
N LEU A 646 -16.53 -21.48 9.83
CA LEU A 646 -16.29 -20.11 10.29
C LEU A 646 -15.70 -20.09 11.70
N ASP A 647 -16.28 -20.88 12.62
CA ASP A 647 -15.77 -20.99 13.99
C ASP A 647 -14.35 -21.54 14.02
N ALA A 648 -14.06 -22.57 13.25
CA ALA A 648 -12.75 -23.17 13.14
C ALA A 648 -11.72 -22.21 12.51
N TYR A 649 -12.13 -21.42 11.49
CA TYR A 649 -11.24 -20.43 10.84
C TYR A 649 -10.81 -19.35 11.83
N PHE A 650 -11.75 -18.67 12.47
CA PHE A 650 -11.43 -17.59 13.40
C PHE A 650 -10.78 -18.12 14.69
N GLY A 651 -11.15 -19.32 15.13
CA GLY A 651 -10.63 -19.96 16.34
C GLY A 651 -9.14 -20.26 16.34
N GLN A 652 -8.48 -20.28 15.17
CA GLN A 652 -7.04 -20.55 15.06
C GLN A 652 -6.17 -19.36 15.47
N PHE A 653 -6.68 -18.13 15.36
CA PHE A 653 -5.85 -16.93 15.56
C PHE A 653 -6.54 -15.81 16.34
N MET A 654 -7.88 -15.82 16.45
CA MET A 654 -8.59 -14.80 17.22
C MET A 654 -8.64 -15.15 18.70
N VAL A 655 -8.50 -14.13 19.53
CA VAL A 655 -8.59 -14.24 20.99
C VAL A 655 -9.94 -13.68 21.45
N ALA A 656 -10.71 -14.49 22.16
CA ALA A 656 -11.95 -14.01 22.75
C ALA A 656 -11.64 -13.01 23.89
N PRO A 657 -12.23 -11.80 23.87
CA PRO A 657 -12.02 -10.82 24.93
C PRO A 657 -12.58 -11.35 26.25
N LYS A 658 -11.97 -10.94 27.38
CA LYS A 658 -12.40 -11.38 28.74
C LYS A 658 -13.87 -11.03 29.02
N ASN A 659 -14.38 -9.96 28.41
CA ASN A 659 -15.76 -9.51 28.45
C ASN A 659 -16.28 -9.43 27.02
N ALA A 660 -16.69 -10.56 26.43
CA ALA A 660 -17.33 -10.58 25.11
C ALA A 660 -18.77 -10.06 25.18
N VAL A 661 -19.27 -9.51 24.08
CA VAL A 661 -20.69 -9.13 23.96
C VAL A 661 -21.50 -10.43 23.95
N GLY A 662 -22.16 -10.74 25.07
CA GLY A 662 -23.17 -11.82 25.07
C GLY A 662 -24.29 -11.49 24.07
N ALA A 663 -24.92 -12.52 23.48
CA ALA A 663 -26.05 -12.35 22.59
C ALA A 663 -27.05 -11.32 23.15
N ASN A 664 -27.46 -10.34 22.36
CA ASN A 664 -28.49 -9.32 22.63
C ASN A 664 -28.12 -8.07 23.46
N GLN A 665 -26.90 -7.62 23.46
CA GLN A 665 -26.64 -6.23 23.88
C GLN A 665 -26.16 -5.40 22.70
N ASP A 666 -27.09 -4.95 21.84
CA ASP A 666 -26.85 -3.74 21.07
C ASP A 666 -26.80 -2.57 22.08
N PRO A 667 -25.66 -1.92 22.29
CA PRO A 667 -25.65 -0.69 23.05
C PRO A 667 -26.61 0.27 22.35
N ASP A 668 -27.39 1.04 23.12
CA ASP A 668 -28.23 2.14 22.62
C ASP A 668 -27.31 3.11 21.85
N TRP A 669 -27.18 2.89 20.53
CA TRP A 669 -26.41 3.75 19.65
C TRP A 669 -27.14 5.05 19.43
N THR A 670 -26.82 6.03 20.23
CA THR A 670 -26.99 7.43 19.82
C THR A 670 -25.95 7.69 18.74
N PHE A 671 -26.42 7.98 17.54
CA PHE A 671 -25.62 8.33 16.37
C PHE A 671 -24.52 9.34 16.71
N LYS A 672 -23.33 8.89 17.02
CA LYS A 672 -22.12 9.68 16.79
C LYS A 672 -21.61 9.26 15.42
N THR A 673 -21.88 10.09 14.45
CA THR A 673 -21.39 9.99 13.08
C THR A 673 -19.92 9.59 13.07
N GLN A 674 -19.64 8.34 12.70
CA GLN A 674 -18.28 7.86 12.40
C GLN A 674 -17.95 8.05 10.92
N ARG A 675 -18.54 9.06 10.28
CA ARG A 675 -18.15 9.52 8.95
C ARG A 675 -17.68 10.97 9.09
N ALA A 676 -16.38 11.13 9.27
CA ALA A 676 -15.63 12.29 8.85
C ALA A 676 -14.57 11.81 7.86
#